data_1a9fc61aa70d53ad41cc5b20be9d9430
#
_entry.id   1a9fc61aa70d53ad41cc5b20be9d9430
#
_cell.length_a   1.000
_cell.length_b   1.000
_cell.length_c   1.000
_cell.angle_alpha   90.00
_cell.angle_beta   90.00
_cell.angle_gamma   90.00
#
_symmetry.space_group_name_H-M   'P 1'
#
loop_
_entity.id
_entity.type
_entity.pdbx_description
1 polymer ?
#
loop_
_entity_poly.entity_id
_entity_poly.type
_entity_poly.pdbx_seq_one_letter_code
_entity_poly.pdbx_strand_id
1 'polypeptide(L)'
;MGLNDKSRKRNAGSWRERIQDGEAASRPQAERKKRPAPRPSYPGLPQEDPGPAVIPGPTRRTRNSRSGSSRHDTPPPRPRRAARPAPQEEYEDYPEAEGESRSTRAGRPRKPRFTIFGALLFVLLMPFRFIGSLTRNIRWFISWPLRILLGCCFVGIVIGSILVFLYGTISNRYDISEVKSNIPERTVILDRKNRTIGTLHGENRKRVSLREVPPIFIDALILREDNRFYDHGGVDWIGVGRAFAQVLKHKRATQGASTLTMQLAKITYNHRERNLHSKLTEVALAKRIEATYTKDEILETYINRIFWGHTFLGIAAAARGYYDKEPRDLSLAECATLAGIIYGPNDFSPIKHPEEAKKVRDIVLGLLKNEGKITEVQYQAALAEPIVTRTPQSRSEENYAMDLVRRELDAILEEEDIRLGGLVVHTTLDLDLQNATLDAINKHMEALEARKDFKKHLASLQAKREKKGILKNKLTTKAEYEAALAAWKALPAERKEGMQPPMPNYIQSAAVVMDNATGALLAVVGGRDAEESKLNRAIQSRRQTGSLFKPFIYATFFQQGNSADTRISDDRIAYGEVRGAANWSPRNSDGTYRGMKPASFGLILSRNTMSVRIGNRAGLSNVIQSAQLAGFHGNISRTPALYLGTWEASPLDIASAYSVFANGGVRPTPYIIDHITDSQGQPRFAITKSKRTVYSQRAANITSSILQQVCKPGGTAGRITALGFKSPCGGKTGTTNNYTNAWFAGYTSNLTCSVWVGFDSSTKILEKGYGGTLALPVWVDIMLAAQKEGYPANAIRTRPGSEGQAVLVCRESNQLAHSGCQYAKTAYFETSAGYQAPTRMCEKHIPMAEPDTEENIPYAEPLDGSDDNIPLAEPVEETDAIPYATPI
;
A
#
# COMPACT_ATOMS: atom_id res chain seq x y z
N MET A 1 32.10 -26.34 8.87
CA MET A 1 31.92 -25.72 10.18
C MET A 1 30.75 -24.80 10.05
N GLY A 2 29.68 -25.12 10.73
CA GLY A 2 28.37 -24.59 10.46
C GLY A 2 28.16 -23.14 10.90
N LEU A 3 27.59 -22.35 10.03
CA LEU A 3 26.88 -21.12 10.33
C LEU A 3 25.42 -21.38 10.06
N ASN A 4 24.63 -21.31 11.13
CA ASN A 4 23.18 -21.45 11.12
C ASN A 4 22.55 -20.31 10.32
N ASP A 5 22.14 -20.62 9.11
CA ASP A 5 21.29 -19.78 8.30
C ASP A 5 19.82 -19.97 8.73
N LYS A 6 19.37 -19.13 9.67
CA LYS A 6 17.96 -18.95 9.97
C LYS A 6 17.38 -17.85 9.07
N SER A 7 17.42 -18.07 7.76
CA SER A 7 16.56 -17.32 6.87
C SER A 7 15.11 -17.75 7.11
N ARG A 8 14.37 -16.98 7.90
CA ARG A 8 12.91 -17.10 8.02
C ARG A 8 12.29 -16.88 6.65
N LYS A 9 11.90 -17.98 6.00
CA LYS A 9 10.96 -17.92 4.87
C LYS A 9 9.66 -17.31 5.38
N ARG A 10 9.48 -16.00 5.24
CA ARG A 10 8.17 -15.38 5.32
C ARG A 10 7.40 -15.80 4.07
N ASN A 11 6.39 -16.63 4.23
CA ASN A 11 5.43 -16.89 3.18
C ASN A 11 4.82 -15.55 2.77
N ALA A 12 5.03 -15.17 1.51
CA ALA A 12 4.45 -13.99 0.93
C ALA A 12 2.93 -14.19 0.79
N GLY A 13 2.18 -13.84 1.83
CA GLY A 13 0.73 -13.67 1.73
C GLY A 13 0.38 -12.71 0.59
N SER A 14 -0.87 -12.72 0.12
CA SER A 14 -1.24 -11.82 -0.97
C SER A 14 -0.93 -10.38 -0.55
N TRP A 15 -0.45 -9.54 -1.48
CA TRP A 15 -0.14 -8.14 -1.20
C TRP A 15 -1.33 -7.38 -0.56
N ARG A 16 -2.56 -7.84 -0.79
CA ARG A 16 -3.79 -7.31 -0.17
C ARG A 16 -3.96 -7.68 1.28
N GLU A 17 -3.58 -8.88 1.68
CA GLU A 17 -3.60 -9.30 3.07
C GLU A 17 -2.63 -8.45 3.89
N ARG A 18 -1.48 -8.11 3.32
CA ARG A 18 -0.46 -7.27 3.98
C ARG A 18 -0.88 -5.80 4.11
N ILE A 19 -1.62 -5.25 3.14
CA ILE A 19 -2.15 -3.88 3.23
C ILE A 19 -3.28 -3.82 4.28
N GLN A 20 -4.10 -4.86 4.39
CA GLN A 20 -5.18 -4.92 5.38
C GLN A 20 -4.66 -5.09 6.82
N ASP A 21 -3.60 -5.87 7.01
CA ASP A 21 -2.97 -6.05 8.33
C ASP A 21 -2.24 -4.78 8.82
N GLY A 22 -1.69 -3.98 7.92
CA GLY A 22 -1.06 -2.69 8.24
C GLY A 22 -2.05 -1.62 8.74
N GLU A 23 -3.28 -1.62 8.25
CA GLU A 23 -4.33 -0.71 8.72
C GLU A 23 -4.86 -1.07 10.13
N ALA A 24 -4.74 -2.32 10.54
CA ALA A 24 -5.16 -2.76 11.87
C ALA A 24 -4.18 -2.40 13.00
N ALA A 25 -2.92 -2.11 12.68
CA ALA A 25 -1.85 -1.84 13.65
C ALA A 25 -1.71 -0.37 14.07
N SER A 26 -2.44 0.57 13.48
CA SER A 26 -2.28 2.02 13.71
C SER A 26 -3.49 2.70 14.36
N ARG A 27 -4.12 2.10 15.38
CA ARG A 27 -5.04 2.84 16.26
C ARG A 27 -4.29 3.29 17.51
N PRO A 28 -4.07 4.61 17.74
CA PRO A 28 -3.55 5.09 19.01
C PRO A 28 -4.60 4.89 20.11
N GLN A 29 -4.17 4.37 21.24
CA GLN A 29 -4.97 4.35 22.47
C GLN A 29 -5.36 5.77 22.83
N ALA A 30 -6.66 6.06 22.87
CA ALA A 30 -7.19 7.34 23.29
C ALA A 30 -7.04 7.48 24.80
N GLU A 31 -6.21 8.45 25.22
CA GLU A 31 -6.20 8.96 26.59
C GLU A 31 -7.57 9.51 26.99
N ARG A 32 -8.06 9.07 28.13
CA ARG A 32 -9.25 9.60 28.81
C ARG A 32 -9.09 11.09 29.12
N LYS A 33 -9.64 11.97 28.29
CA LYS A 33 -9.84 13.38 28.63
C LYS A 33 -11.14 13.56 29.42
N LYS A 34 -11.04 14.29 30.53
CA LYS A 34 -12.09 14.71 31.47
C LYS A 34 -13.23 15.45 30.74
N ARG A 35 -14.46 15.18 31.14
CA ARG A 35 -15.69 15.86 30.68
C ARG A 35 -15.62 17.36 30.98
N PRO A 36 -16.01 18.25 30.07
CA PRO A 36 -16.36 19.64 30.41
C PRO A 36 -17.83 19.75 30.82
N ALA A 37 -18.08 20.75 31.69
CA ALA A 37 -19.36 21.08 32.27
C ALA A 37 -20.39 21.60 31.25
N PRO A 38 -21.71 21.59 31.57
CA PRO A 38 -22.77 21.96 30.65
C PRO A 38 -22.90 23.47 30.43
N ARG A 39 -23.20 23.85 29.18
CA ARG A 39 -23.55 25.26 28.82
C ARG A 39 -25.06 25.50 28.97
N PRO A 40 -25.49 26.73 29.25
CA PRO A 40 -26.86 27.07 29.59
C PRO A 40 -27.76 27.17 28.35
N SER A 41 -29.04 26.89 28.60
CA SER A 41 -30.19 26.95 27.71
C SER A 41 -30.63 28.38 27.36
N TYR A 42 -31.04 28.61 26.11
CA TYR A 42 -31.91 29.74 25.72
C TYR A 42 -33.22 29.23 25.11
N PRO A 43 -34.36 29.95 25.31
CA PRO A 43 -35.69 29.40 25.05
C PRO A 43 -36.35 29.93 23.77
N GLY A 44 -37.33 29.15 23.29
CA GLY A 44 -38.51 29.70 22.65
C GLY A 44 -38.71 29.46 21.17
N LEU A 45 -39.73 28.70 20.88
CA LEU A 45 -40.96 28.84 20.03
C LEU A 45 -41.25 27.57 19.18
N PRO A 46 -42.48 27.35 18.65
CA PRO A 46 -43.50 26.57 19.35
C PRO A 46 -43.85 25.24 18.64
N GLN A 47 -44.58 24.43 19.41
CA GLN A 47 -45.17 23.15 19.01
C GLN A 47 -46.29 23.33 17.94
N GLU A 48 -46.43 22.43 17.02
CA GLU A 48 -47.68 21.99 16.44
C GLU A 48 -47.87 20.49 16.59
N ASP A 49 -49.00 20.08 17.04
CA ASP A 49 -49.47 18.83 17.56
C ASP A 49 -50.36 18.08 16.57
N PRO A 50 -50.93 16.95 16.89
CA PRO A 50 -50.80 15.69 16.08
C PRO A 50 -52.14 15.12 15.59
N GLY A 51 -52.11 13.96 14.96
CA GLY A 51 -53.26 13.13 14.85
C GLY A 51 -53.10 11.90 13.94
N PRO A 52 -53.97 10.93 14.04
CA PRO A 52 -54.21 10.04 15.20
C PRO A 52 -53.92 8.53 14.96
N ALA A 53 -53.95 7.81 16.05
CA ALA A 53 -53.77 6.39 16.27
C ALA A 53 -54.74 5.46 15.58
N VAL A 54 -54.35 4.19 15.37
CA VAL A 54 -55.27 3.01 15.46
C VAL A 54 -54.48 1.81 16.04
N ILE A 55 -55.00 1.27 17.14
CA ILE A 55 -54.73 0.00 17.80
C ILE A 55 -55.92 -0.94 17.42
N PRO A 56 -55.94 -2.32 17.47
CA PRO A 56 -55.61 -3.12 18.66
C PRO A 56 -55.01 -4.54 18.43
N GLY A 57 -54.56 -5.13 19.53
CA GLY A 57 -54.21 -6.57 19.71
C GLY A 57 -55.49 -7.50 19.83
N PRO A 58 -55.40 -8.75 20.34
CA PRO A 58 -55.01 -9.10 21.69
C PRO A 58 -54.39 -10.52 21.93
N THR A 59 -53.72 -10.69 23.02
CA THR A 59 -53.77 -11.70 24.13
C THR A 59 -53.93 -13.19 23.91
N ARG A 60 -53.12 -14.01 24.65
CA ARG A 60 -53.42 -14.91 25.79
C ARG A 60 -52.27 -15.85 26.07
N ARG A 61 -51.68 -15.81 27.27
CA ARG A 61 -51.88 -16.60 28.55
C ARG A 61 -51.79 -18.09 28.36
N THR A 62 -50.83 -18.69 29.12
CA THR A 62 -50.96 -19.39 30.43
C THR A 62 -49.59 -20.01 30.78
N ARG A 63 -48.98 -19.77 31.90
CA ARG A 63 -49.19 -20.23 33.29
C ARG A 63 -48.81 -21.68 33.55
N ASN A 64 -47.87 -21.85 34.42
CA ASN A 64 -47.67 -22.72 35.59
C ASN A 64 -46.37 -23.55 35.50
N SER A 65 -45.59 -23.82 36.48
CA SER A 65 -45.49 -23.54 37.89
C SER A 65 -44.54 -24.58 38.49
N ARG A 66 -43.74 -24.14 39.51
CA ARG A 66 -43.16 -24.97 40.62
C ARG A 66 -41.97 -25.88 40.25
N SER A 67 -40.90 -25.85 40.91
CA SER A 67 -40.38 -25.78 42.26
C SER A 67 -38.96 -26.30 42.21
N GLY A 68 -38.02 -25.68 42.72
CA GLY A 68 -37.51 -25.93 44.11
C GLY A 68 -36.20 -26.66 44.01
N SER A 69 -35.14 -26.05 44.36
CA SER A 69 -34.17 -26.40 45.41
C SER A 69 -32.79 -25.91 45.09
N SER A 70 -32.33 -25.19 46.09
CA SER A 70 -30.96 -24.74 46.31
C SER A 70 -29.90 -25.81 46.15
N ARG A 71 -28.77 -25.45 45.57
CA ARG A 71 -27.43 -25.83 46.08
C ARG A 71 -26.37 -24.89 45.58
N HIS A 72 -25.61 -24.33 46.50
CA HIS A 72 -24.33 -23.70 46.34
C HIS A 72 -23.36 -24.62 45.62
N ASP A 73 -22.62 -24.08 44.66
CA ASP A 73 -21.31 -24.59 44.31
C ASP A 73 -20.37 -23.43 43.94
N THR A 74 -19.34 -23.35 44.74
CA THR A 74 -18.17 -22.48 44.61
C THR A 74 -17.30 -22.89 43.43
N PRO A 75 -16.61 -21.98 42.77
CA PRO A 75 -15.67 -22.30 41.68
C PRO A 75 -14.36 -22.89 42.19
N PRO A 76 -13.72 -23.82 41.43
CA PRO A 76 -12.49 -24.48 41.86
C PRO A 76 -11.26 -23.55 41.68
N PRO A 77 -10.20 -23.79 42.51
CA PRO A 77 -9.01 -22.98 42.54
C PRO A 77 -8.03 -23.30 41.38
N ARG A 78 -7.34 -22.27 40.92
CA ARG A 78 -6.24 -22.38 39.91
C ARG A 78 -5.09 -23.27 40.41
N PRO A 79 -4.41 -24.06 39.56
CA PRO A 79 -3.28 -24.87 39.96
C PRO A 79 -2.02 -24.00 40.16
N ARG A 80 -1.32 -24.25 41.24
CA ARG A 80 0.01 -23.72 41.58
C ARG A 80 1.04 -24.30 40.64
N ARG A 81 1.93 -23.44 40.17
CA ARG A 81 3.15 -23.79 39.44
C ARG A 81 4.04 -24.69 40.32
N ALA A 82 4.43 -25.83 39.80
CA ALA A 82 5.42 -26.72 40.37
C ALA A 82 6.83 -26.11 40.26
N ALA A 83 7.58 -26.22 41.34
CA ALA A 83 8.99 -25.86 41.44
C ALA A 83 9.87 -26.89 40.68
N ARG A 84 10.91 -26.43 40.01
CA ARG A 84 11.96 -27.26 39.43
C ARG A 84 12.84 -27.84 40.53
N PRO A 85 13.32 -29.09 40.45
CA PRO A 85 14.27 -29.68 41.36
C PRO A 85 15.71 -29.21 41.09
N ALA A 86 16.48 -29.07 42.16
CA ALA A 86 17.92 -28.78 42.14
C ALA A 86 18.73 -30.04 41.75
N PRO A 87 19.94 -29.87 41.24
CA PRO A 87 20.81 -30.99 40.88
C PRO A 87 21.41 -31.63 42.14
N GLN A 88 21.54 -32.95 42.12
CA GLN A 88 22.22 -33.79 43.10
C GLN A 88 23.74 -33.63 42.97
N GLU A 89 24.41 -33.38 44.08
CA GLU A 89 25.83 -33.58 44.24
C GLU A 89 26.08 -35.03 44.66
N GLU A 90 27.01 -35.67 43.99
CA GLU A 90 27.55 -36.99 44.28
C GLU A 90 28.49 -36.92 45.51
N TYR A 91 28.24 -37.81 46.47
CA TYR A 91 29.11 -38.06 47.60
C TYR A 91 30.21 -39.07 47.19
N GLU A 92 31.45 -38.78 47.51
CA GLU A 92 32.50 -39.78 47.66
C GLU A 92 33.05 -39.81 49.09
N ASP A 93 33.30 -41.02 49.48
CA ASP A 93 33.51 -41.56 50.81
C ASP A 93 34.79 -41.20 51.58
N TYR A 94 34.65 -41.40 52.83
CA TYR A 94 35.63 -41.24 53.94
C TYR A 94 36.93 -42.11 53.86
N PRO A 95 37.96 -41.91 54.76
CA PRO A 95 37.78 -42.46 56.10
C PRO A 95 38.31 -41.62 57.31
N GLU A 96 37.75 -42.00 58.47
CA GLU A 96 38.07 -41.58 59.85
C GLU A 96 39.52 -41.83 60.25
N ALA A 97 40.04 -41.03 61.19
CA ALA A 97 40.92 -41.45 62.25
C ALA A 97 40.91 -40.48 63.44
N GLU A 98 40.70 -41.11 64.60
CA GLU A 98 40.56 -40.59 65.91
C GLU A 98 41.83 -39.89 66.43
N GLY A 99 41.65 -39.10 67.48
CA GLY A 99 42.77 -38.78 68.36
C GLY A 99 42.69 -37.52 69.21
N GLU A 100 42.35 -37.70 70.43
CA GLU A 100 42.32 -36.78 71.58
C GLU A 100 43.59 -35.91 71.74
N SER A 101 43.47 -34.70 72.22
CA SER A 101 43.84 -34.33 73.61
C SER A 101 43.90 -32.84 73.87
N ARG A 102 43.51 -32.50 75.06
CA ARG A 102 43.58 -31.18 75.71
C ARG A 102 45.00 -30.70 75.81
N SER A 103 45.34 -29.47 75.55
CA SER A 103 46.06 -28.63 76.45
C SER A 103 45.95 -27.12 76.23
N THR A 104 45.91 -26.44 77.22
CA THR A 104 45.89 -25.04 77.59
C THR A 104 47.00 -24.17 77.06
N ARG A 105 46.74 -22.91 76.90
CA ARG A 105 47.55 -21.72 77.12
C ARG A 105 48.10 -20.95 75.91
N ALA A 106 47.82 -19.68 76.05
CA ALA A 106 48.68 -18.52 75.79
C ALA A 106 48.32 -17.72 74.53
N GLY A 107 47.77 -16.53 74.80
CA GLY A 107 47.41 -15.49 73.84
C GLY A 107 48.62 -15.05 72.96
N ARG A 108 48.31 -14.99 71.68
CA ARG A 108 49.04 -14.19 70.69
C ARG A 108 48.13 -13.19 70.10
N PRO A 109 48.59 -11.96 69.78
CA PRO A 109 47.68 -10.88 69.25
C PRO A 109 47.16 -11.26 67.86
N ARG A 110 45.83 -11.17 67.66
CA ARG A 110 45.16 -11.33 66.43
C ARG A 110 45.63 -10.21 65.46
N LYS A 111 46.28 -10.55 64.37
CA LYS A 111 46.44 -9.68 63.20
C LYS A 111 45.05 -9.36 62.63
N PRO A 112 44.74 -8.09 62.32
CA PRO A 112 43.42 -7.76 61.75
C PRO A 112 43.32 -8.40 60.37
N ARG A 113 42.32 -9.28 60.18
CA ARG A 113 41.89 -9.71 58.84
C ARG A 113 41.36 -8.49 58.14
N PHE A 114 42.14 -7.89 57.24
CA PHE A 114 41.65 -6.93 56.26
C PHE A 114 40.65 -7.64 55.32
N THR A 115 39.36 -7.46 55.52
CA THR A 115 38.34 -7.81 54.52
C THR A 115 38.55 -6.88 53.33
N ILE A 116 38.33 -7.38 52.12
CA ILE A 116 38.41 -6.62 50.89
C ILE A 116 37.65 -5.29 51.03
N PHE A 117 36.53 -5.30 51.77
CA PHE A 117 35.74 -4.12 52.11
C PHE A 117 36.53 -3.08 52.98
N GLY A 118 37.36 -3.55 53.94
CA GLY A 118 38.18 -2.66 54.74
C GLY A 118 39.34 -2.05 53.96
N ALA A 119 39.91 -2.81 52.99
CA ALA A 119 40.93 -2.28 52.09
C ALA A 119 40.35 -1.24 51.12
N LEU A 120 39.14 -1.50 50.59
CA LEU A 120 38.42 -0.55 49.70
C LEU A 120 38.06 0.74 50.47
N LEU A 121 37.55 0.61 51.69
CA LEU A 121 37.22 1.76 52.52
C LEU A 121 38.47 2.54 52.95
N PHE A 122 39.62 1.87 53.20
CA PHE A 122 40.93 2.51 53.49
C PHE A 122 41.42 3.32 52.31
N VAL A 123 41.35 2.77 51.08
CA VAL A 123 41.73 3.45 49.85
C VAL A 123 40.80 4.62 49.57
N LEU A 124 39.48 4.45 49.79
CA LEU A 124 38.48 5.51 49.61
C LEU A 124 38.65 6.69 50.59
N LEU A 125 39.10 6.39 51.83
CA LEU A 125 39.32 7.42 52.86
C LEU A 125 40.73 8.00 52.86
N MET A 126 41.73 7.42 52.18
CA MET A 126 43.11 7.90 52.09
C MET A 126 43.22 9.33 51.57
N PRO A 127 42.50 9.77 50.51
CA PRO A 127 42.55 11.15 50.06
C PRO A 127 42.01 12.16 51.10
N PHE A 128 40.97 11.82 51.83
CA PHE A 128 40.42 12.67 52.89
C PHE A 128 41.41 12.82 54.06
N ARG A 129 42.19 11.81 54.39
CA ARG A 129 43.32 11.85 55.35
C ARG A 129 44.45 12.71 54.81
N PHE A 130 44.77 12.61 53.51
CA PHE A 130 45.79 13.43 52.86
C PHE A 130 45.39 14.91 52.85
N ILE A 131 44.15 15.25 52.47
CA ILE A 131 43.58 16.57 52.51
C ILE A 131 43.60 17.10 53.95
N GLY A 132 43.26 16.27 54.92
CA GLY A 132 43.33 16.61 56.37
C GLY A 132 44.75 16.93 56.81
N SER A 133 45.78 16.22 56.30
CA SER A 133 47.17 16.47 56.54
C SER A 133 47.67 17.78 55.92
N LEU A 134 47.32 18.02 54.66
CA LEU A 134 47.74 19.19 53.91
C LEU A 134 47.19 20.50 54.47
N THR A 135 45.97 20.45 55.10
CA THR A 135 45.30 21.62 55.69
C THR A 135 45.53 21.78 57.21
N ARG A 136 46.45 20.99 57.80
CA ARG A 136 46.65 20.92 59.26
C ARG A 136 47.17 22.23 59.87
N ASN A 137 47.92 23.00 59.08
CA ASN A 137 48.55 24.27 59.55
C ASN A 137 47.72 25.49 59.20
N ILE A 138 46.53 25.35 58.67
CA ILE A 138 45.62 26.48 58.30
C ILE A 138 44.65 26.72 59.46
N ARG A 139 44.35 28.00 59.80
CA ARG A 139 43.40 28.39 60.83
C ARG A 139 42.07 27.64 60.62
N TRP A 140 41.49 27.09 61.69
CA TRP A 140 40.38 26.11 61.61
C TRP A 140 39.18 26.59 60.84
N PHE A 141 38.81 27.92 60.92
CA PHE A 141 37.66 28.51 60.23
C PHE A 141 37.90 28.67 58.70
N ILE A 142 39.17 28.62 58.25
CA ILE A 142 39.51 28.60 56.80
C ILE A 142 39.70 27.15 56.33
N SER A 143 40.23 26.28 57.18
CA SER A 143 40.53 24.88 56.84
C SER A 143 39.28 24.05 56.65
N TRP A 144 38.18 24.31 57.32
CA TRP A 144 36.96 23.55 57.24
C TRP A 144 36.21 23.73 55.89
N PRO A 145 35.94 24.98 55.46
CA PRO A 145 35.37 25.20 54.11
C PRO A 145 36.29 24.68 53.01
N LEU A 146 37.58 24.82 53.13
CA LEU A 146 38.56 24.32 52.14
C LEU A 146 38.55 22.79 52.06
N ARG A 147 38.43 22.06 53.21
CA ARG A 147 38.32 20.60 53.24
C ARG A 147 37.02 20.10 52.60
N ILE A 148 35.91 20.81 52.83
CA ILE A 148 34.63 20.49 52.18
C ILE A 148 34.77 20.71 50.67
N LEU A 149 35.31 21.83 50.25
CA LEU A 149 35.52 22.14 48.84
C LEU A 149 36.38 21.10 48.15
N LEU A 150 37.54 20.78 48.71
CA LEU A 150 38.48 19.76 48.17
C LEU A 150 37.85 18.35 48.21
N GLY A 151 37.08 18.02 49.23
CA GLY A 151 36.32 16.79 49.34
C GLY A 151 35.23 16.69 48.26
N CYS A 152 34.47 17.73 48.04
CA CYS A 152 33.48 17.82 46.95
C CYS A 152 34.14 17.71 45.57
N CYS A 153 35.27 18.39 45.32
CA CYS A 153 36.05 18.26 44.11
C CYS A 153 36.52 16.82 43.89
N PHE A 154 37.05 16.15 44.93
CA PHE A 154 37.49 14.78 44.81
C PHE A 154 36.34 13.79 44.51
N VAL A 155 35.23 13.91 45.23
CA VAL A 155 34.03 13.13 44.93
C VAL A 155 33.54 13.41 43.53
N GLY A 156 33.56 14.63 43.08
CA GLY A 156 33.21 14.99 41.70
C GLY A 156 34.12 14.35 40.65
N ILE A 157 35.45 14.32 40.92
CA ILE A 157 36.41 13.65 40.02
C ILE A 157 36.16 12.12 39.98
N VAL A 158 35.91 11.50 41.14
CA VAL A 158 35.63 10.06 41.21
C VAL A 158 34.35 9.71 40.44
N ILE A 159 33.27 10.47 40.69
CA ILE A 159 32.00 10.27 39.96
C ILE A 159 32.22 10.49 38.47
N GLY A 160 32.91 11.57 38.08
CA GLY A 160 33.25 11.87 36.71
C GLY A 160 34.03 10.74 36.03
N SER A 161 35.01 10.19 36.70
CA SER A 161 35.83 9.05 36.20
C SER A 161 34.97 7.79 36.01
N ILE A 162 34.09 7.50 36.98
CA ILE A 162 33.14 6.37 36.85
C ILE A 162 32.20 6.58 35.67
N LEU A 163 31.69 7.76 35.50
CA LEU A 163 30.80 8.08 34.35
C LEU A 163 31.56 7.94 33.02
N VAL A 164 32.78 8.45 32.91
CA VAL A 164 33.62 8.32 31.72
C VAL A 164 33.84 6.84 31.37
N PHE A 165 34.19 6.02 32.37
CA PHE A 165 34.38 4.60 32.19
C PHE A 165 33.11 3.88 31.78
N LEU A 166 31.98 4.11 32.47
CA LEU A 166 30.68 3.52 32.20
C LEU A 166 30.20 3.86 30.80
N TYR A 167 30.19 5.16 30.45
CA TYR A 167 29.73 5.60 29.13
C TYR A 167 30.70 5.31 28.01
N GLY A 168 32.00 5.19 28.30
CA GLY A 168 32.99 4.65 27.40
C GLY A 168 32.67 3.22 27.01
N THR A 169 32.35 2.36 27.98
CA THR A 169 31.97 0.96 27.74
C THR A 169 30.62 0.85 27.02
N ILE A 170 29.63 1.71 27.36
CA ILE A 170 28.33 1.78 26.65
C ILE A 170 28.56 2.18 25.20
N SER A 171 29.39 3.19 24.94
CA SER A 171 29.63 3.66 23.57
C SER A 171 30.29 2.60 22.69
N ASN A 172 31.03 1.63 23.26
CA ASN A 172 31.67 0.52 22.52
C ASN A 172 30.65 -0.48 21.93
N ARG A 173 29.39 -0.42 22.36
CA ARG A 173 28.29 -1.24 21.78
C ARG A 173 27.81 -0.72 20.44
N TYR A 174 28.16 0.51 20.10
CA TYR A 174 27.78 1.16 18.85
C TYR A 174 28.86 0.99 17.81
N ASP A 175 28.48 0.61 16.61
CA ASP A 175 29.43 0.52 15.49
C ASP A 175 29.72 1.92 14.94
N ILE A 176 30.98 2.36 15.07
CA ILE A 176 31.41 3.68 14.58
C ILE A 176 31.43 3.75 13.04
N SER A 177 31.51 2.62 12.35
CA SER A 177 31.46 2.60 10.88
C SER A 177 30.14 3.10 10.35
N GLU A 178 29.04 2.97 11.11
CA GLU A 178 27.72 3.50 10.76
C GLU A 178 27.72 5.02 10.50
N VAL A 179 28.67 5.76 11.07
CA VAL A 179 28.80 7.20 10.83
C VAL A 179 29.02 7.49 9.35
N LYS A 180 29.74 6.65 8.61
CA LYS A 180 29.98 6.82 7.18
C LYS A 180 29.14 5.90 6.29
N SER A 181 28.84 4.68 6.75
CA SER A 181 28.15 3.67 5.94
C SER A 181 26.66 3.93 5.78
N ASN A 182 26.00 4.41 6.82
CA ASN A 182 24.55 4.61 6.83
C ASN A 182 24.14 6.04 6.47
N ILE A 183 24.77 6.65 5.45
CA ILE A 183 24.25 7.91 4.90
C ILE A 183 23.04 7.54 4.07
N PRO A 184 21.85 8.08 4.39
CA PRO A 184 20.66 7.77 3.62
C PRO A 184 20.85 8.13 2.15
N GLU A 185 20.76 7.15 1.28
CA GLU A 185 20.87 7.33 -0.16
C GLU A 185 19.48 7.41 -0.80
N ARG A 186 19.43 7.93 -2.03
CA ARG A 186 18.20 8.02 -2.82
C ARG A 186 17.74 6.61 -3.22
N THR A 187 16.50 6.23 -2.88
CA THR A 187 15.88 5.05 -3.46
C THR A 187 15.33 5.40 -4.84
N VAL A 188 15.79 4.70 -5.86
CA VAL A 188 15.39 4.90 -7.25
C VAL A 188 14.40 3.83 -7.64
N ILE A 189 13.31 4.21 -8.33
CA ILE A 189 12.32 3.29 -8.85
C ILE A 189 12.45 3.25 -10.36
N LEU A 190 12.62 2.04 -10.87
CA LEU A 190 12.82 1.77 -12.29
C LEU A 190 11.60 1.06 -12.89
N ASP A 191 11.29 1.38 -14.14
CA ASP A 191 10.33 0.61 -14.92
C ASP A 191 10.97 -0.70 -15.43
N ARG A 192 10.18 -1.52 -16.11
CA ARG A 192 10.65 -2.78 -16.69
C ARG A 192 11.73 -2.65 -17.77
N LYS A 193 11.93 -1.43 -18.32
CA LYS A 193 12.96 -1.08 -19.29
C LYS A 193 14.16 -0.41 -18.61
N ASN A 194 14.25 -0.45 -17.27
CA ASN A 194 15.27 0.19 -16.43
C ASN A 194 15.32 1.72 -16.55
N ARG A 195 14.22 2.38 -16.92
CA ARG A 195 14.11 3.83 -16.91
C ARG A 195 13.61 4.29 -15.54
N THR A 196 14.17 5.38 -15.02
CA THR A 196 13.70 5.97 -13.75
C THR A 196 12.28 6.52 -13.92
N ILE A 197 11.36 6.04 -13.09
CA ILE A 197 9.96 6.47 -13.05
C ILE A 197 9.61 7.27 -11.82
N GLY A 198 10.51 7.28 -10.82
CA GLY A 198 10.34 8.04 -9.61
C GLY A 198 11.41 7.74 -8.59
N THR A 199 11.28 8.42 -7.45
CA THR A 199 12.19 8.23 -6.33
C THR A 199 11.40 8.22 -5.03
N LEU A 200 11.86 7.44 -4.07
CA LEU A 200 11.28 7.41 -2.72
C LEU A 200 12.24 8.02 -1.72
N HIS A 201 11.67 8.70 -0.72
CA HIS A 201 12.36 9.21 0.46
C HIS A 201 13.56 10.12 0.12
N GLY A 202 13.26 11.38 -0.05
CA GLY A 202 14.24 12.45 -0.25
C GLY A 202 14.59 12.65 -1.72
N GLU A 203 13.81 13.46 -2.37
CA GLU A 203 14.24 14.11 -3.59
C GLU A 203 15.66 14.64 -3.35
N ASN A 204 16.61 14.15 -4.19
CA ASN A 204 17.98 14.68 -4.26
C ASN A 204 18.95 14.35 -3.11
N ARG A 205 18.95 13.14 -2.55
CA ARG A 205 20.06 12.70 -1.70
C ARG A 205 21.28 12.33 -2.53
N LYS A 206 22.01 13.35 -2.98
CA LYS A 206 23.34 13.20 -3.55
C LYS A 206 24.31 13.47 -2.40
N ARG A 207 25.24 12.56 -2.12
CA ARG A 207 26.37 12.83 -1.23
C ARG A 207 27.20 13.94 -1.85
N VAL A 208 27.47 14.98 -1.08
CA VAL A 208 28.21 16.16 -1.50
C VAL A 208 29.49 16.23 -0.70
N SER A 209 30.62 16.37 -1.37
CA SER A 209 31.88 16.65 -0.71
C SER A 209 31.94 18.11 -0.23
N LEU A 210 32.75 18.42 0.78
CA LEU A 210 32.96 19.79 1.25
C LEU A 210 33.41 20.74 0.13
N ARG A 211 34.08 20.22 -0.92
CA ARG A 211 34.56 21.02 -2.08
C ARG A 211 33.41 21.44 -3.00
N GLU A 212 32.27 20.77 -2.93
CA GLU A 212 31.08 21.10 -3.72
C GLU A 212 30.11 22.04 -3.00
N VAL A 213 30.53 22.57 -1.82
CA VAL A 213 29.73 23.50 -1.02
C VAL A 213 30.49 24.83 -0.89
N PRO A 214 29.82 25.99 -0.98
CA PRO A 214 30.49 27.27 -0.82
C PRO A 214 31.21 27.35 0.53
N PRO A 215 32.47 27.78 0.61
CA PRO A 215 33.18 27.91 1.88
C PRO A 215 32.43 28.82 2.88
N ILE A 216 31.74 29.83 2.40
CA ILE A 216 30.93 30.72 3.24
C ILE A 216 29.77 30.03 3.92
N PHE A 217 29.20 28.93 3.33
CA PHE A 217 28.20 28.11 4.01
C PHE A 217 28.84 27.35 5.19
N ILE A 218 30.04 26.81 5.00
CA ILE A 218 30.77 26.09 6.06
C ILE A 218 31.07 27.08 7.22
N ASP A 219 31.56 28.26 6.91
CA ASP A 219 31.76 29.31 7.93
C ASP A 219 30.46 29.66 8.65
N ALA A 220 29.38 29.86 7.92
CA ALA A 220 28.06 30.15 8.49
C ALA A 220 27.56 29.04 9.43
N LEU A 221 27.71 27.76 9.03
CA LEU A 221 27.33 26.60 9.80
C LEU A 221 28.13 26.50 11.10
N ILE A 222 29.46 26.61 11.01
CA ILE A 222 30.35 26.51 12.17
C ILE A 222 30.11 27.65 13.14
N LEU A 223 30.01 28.89 12.68
CA LEU A 223 29.75 30.06 13.53
C LEU A 223 28.38 29.97 14.23
N ARG A 224 27.40 29.38 13.56
CA ARG A 224 26.04 29.21 14.11
C ARG A 224 25.92 28.08 15.12
N GLU A 225 26.46 26.91 14.80
CA GLU A 225 26.23 25.68 15.56
C GLU A 225 27.37 25.32 16.52
N ASP A 226 28.65 25.60 16.12
CA ASP A 226 29.84 25.17 16.89
C ASP A 226 31.07 26.00 16.51
N ASN A 227 31.12 27.27 16.97
CA ASN A 227 32.12 28.24 16.53
C ASN A 227 33.59 27.87 16.86
N ARG A 228 33.79 26.84 17.64
CA ARG A 228 35.09 26.29 17.98
C ARG A 228 35.27 24.84 17.53
N PHE A 229 34.53 24.44 16.52
CA PHE A 229 34.52 23.06 16.02
C PHE A 229 35.92 22.48 15.81
N TYR A 230 36.83 23.24 15.24
CA TYR A 230 38.21 22.78 14.97
C TYR A 230 39.11 22.75 16.22
N ASP A 231 38.72 23.41 17.33
CA ASP A 231 39.55 23.60 18.53
C ASP A 231 39.34 22.54 19.60
N HIS A 232 38.29 21.72 19.49
CA HIS A 232 37.96 20.73 20.52
C HIS A 232 37.85 19.29 19.95
N GLY A 233 38.02 18.29 20.81
CA GLY A 233 37.89 16.84 20.47
C GLY A 233 36.51 16.28 20.81
N GLY A 234 35.47 16.71 20.09
CA GLY A 234 34.09 16.21 20.20
C GLY A 234 33.21 16.89 21.23
N VAL A 235 33.79 17.51 22.27
CA VAL A 235 33.06 18.23 23.32
C VAL A 235 33.74 19.55 23.58
N ASP A 236 33.05 20.67 23.45
CA ASP A 236 33.53 22.00 23.83
C ASP A 236 33.33 22.27 25.34
N TRP A 237 34.32 21.88 26.14
CA TRP A 237 34.28 22.09 27.59
C TRP A 237 34.24 23.56 28.00
N ILE A 238 34.82 24.48 27.23
CA ILE A 238 34.74 25.91 27.47
C ILE A 238 33.31 26.43 27.18
N GLY A 239 32.70 25.93 26.08
CA GLY A 239 31.31 26.21 25.77
C GLY A 239 30.35 25.67 26.82
N VAL A 240 30.58 24.47 27.34
CA VAL A 240 29.82 23.88 28.46
C VAL A 240 29.93 24.77 29.71
N GLY A 241 31.13 25.20 30.06
CA GLY A 241 31.40 26.09 31.21
C GLY A 241 30.67 27.44 31.05
N ARG A 242 30.72 28.02 29.85
CA ARG A 242 30.01 29.25 29.49
C ARG A 242 28.51 29.12 29.62
N ALA A 243 27.94 28.06 29.04
CA ALA A 243 26.52 27.76 29.14
C ALA A 243 26.06 27.58 30.59
N PHE A 244 26.84 26.88 31.41
CA PHE A 244 26.58 26.70 32.82
C PHE A 244 26.60 28.03 33.61
N ALA A 245 27.57 28.88 33.34
CA ALA A 245 27.63 30.22 33.95
C ALA A 245 26.41 31.08 33.57
N GLN A 246 25.94 30.99 32.31
CA GLN A 246 24.74 31.71 31.89
C GLN A 246 23.46 31.14 32.53
N VAL A 247 23.34 29.82 32.69
CA VAL A 247 22.21 29.22 33.42
C VAL A 247 22.17 29.71 34.86
N LEU A 248 23.30 29.82 35.53
CA LEU A 248 23.39 30.35 36.88
C LEU A 248 22.98 31.85 36.95
N LYS A 249 23.39 32.64 35.93
CA LYS A 249 23.09 34.07 35.87
C LYS A 249 21.64 34.37 35.50
N HIS A 250 21.07 33.65 34.55
CA HIS A 250 19.76 33.98 33.96
C HIS A 250 18.64 33.01 34.35
N LYS A 251 18.93 31.94 35.12
CA LYS A 251 17.98 30.85 35.49
C LYS A 251 17.26 30.20 34.29
N ARG A 252 17.79 30.39 33.10
CA ARG A 252 17.26 29.82 31.85
C ARG A 252 18.44 29.38 30.98
N ALA A 253 18.31 28.23 30.26
CA ALA A 253 19.27 27.81 29.28
C ALA A 253 19.10 28.68 28.02
N THR A 254 19.98 29.64 27.80
CA THR A 254 19.94 30.56 26.66
C THR A 254 20.84 30.17 25.50
N GLN A 255 21.77 29.25 25.71
CA GLN A 255 22.68 28.72 24.67
C GLN A 255 22.79 27.19 24.78
N GLY A 256 22.83 26.50 23.64
CA GLY A 256 23.11 25.07 23.53
C GLY A 256 24.61 24.80 23.73
N ALA A 257 24.97 23.78 24.49
CA ALA A 257 26.34 23.31 24.68
C ALA A 257 26.63 22.02 23.84
N SER A 258 25.85 21.74 22.81
CA SER A 258 26.05 20.56 21.95
C SER A 258 26.89 20.93 20.74
N THR A 259 27.94 20.16 20.51
CA THR A 259 28.83 20.30 19.34
C THR A 259 28.25 19.65 18.10
N LEU A 260 28.80 19.99 16.92
CA LEU A 260 28.44 19.32 15.64
C LEU A 260 28.65 17.80 15.72
N THR A 261 29.75 17.35 16.34
CA THR A 261 30.01 15.91 16.51
C THR A 261 29.01 15.23 17.43
N MET A 262 28.56 15.89 18.51
CA MET A 262 27.47 15.35 19.35
C MET A 262 26.14 15.30 18.61
N GLN A 263 25.86 16.30 17.76
CA GLN A 263 24.66 16.29 16.91
C GLN A 263 24.75 15.16 15.87
N LEU A 264 25.91 14.93 15.28
CA LEU A 264 26.14 13.82 14.36
C LEU A 264 25.92 12.45 15.04
N ALA A 265 26.47 12.27 16.25
CA ALA A 265 26.24 11.06 17.03
C ALA A 265 24.74 10.84 17.29
N LYS A 266 24.03 11.88 17.71
CA LYS A 266 22.57 11.85 17.93
C LYS A 266 21.80 11.45 16.69
N ILE A 267 22.13 12.01 15.52
CA ILE A 267 21.46 11.73 14.26
C ILE A 267 21.76 10.30 13.79
N THR A 268 23.02 9.86 13.90
CA THR A 268 23.46 8.54 13.44
C THR A 268 22.78 7.42 14.22
N TYR A 269 22.75 7.53 15.53
CA TYR A 269 22.27 6.45 16.42
C TYR A 269 20.84 6.70 16.94
N ASN A 270 20.08 7.61 16.32
CA ASN A 270 18.66 7.90 16.58
C ASN A 270 18.31 8.14 18.06
N HIS A 271 19.17 8.85 18.80
CA HIS A 271 18.92 9.19 20.20
C HIS A 271 17.86 10.29 20.31
N ARG A 272 16.55 9.92 20.24
CA ARG A 272 15.42 10.87 20.29
C ARG A 272 15.06 11.32 21.69
N GLU A 273 15.40 10.55 22.72
CA GLU A 273 15.04 10.86 24.09
C GLU A 273 15.92 11.99 24.67
N ARG A 274 15.26 13.00 25.22
CA ARG A 274 15.92 14.14 25.88
C ARG A 274 16.16 13.82 27.37
N ASN A 275 16.99 12.85 27.68
CA ASN A 275 17.38 12.49 29.03
C ASN A 275 18.90 12.58 29.24
N LEU A 276 19.33 12.56 30.50
CA LEU A 276 20.74 12.66 30.84
C LEU A 276 21.56 11.48 30.31
N HIS A 277 20.95 10.27 30.29
CA HIS A 277 21.59 9.08 29.78
C HIS A 277 21.96 9.21 28.30
N SER A 278 20.98 9.60 27.45
CA SER A 278 21.23 9.86 26.03
C SER A 278 22.29 10.93 25.83
N LYS A 279 22.28 11.99 26.65
CA LYS A 279 23.27 13.07 26.53
C LYS A 279 24.69 12.62 26.88
N LEU A 280 24.86 11.81 27.90
CA LEU A 280 26.17 11.26 28.25
C LEU A 280 26.66 10.22 27.22
N THR A 281 25.73 9.47 26.62
CA THR A 281 26.05 8.56 25.51
C THR A 281 26.49 9.36 24.28
N GLU A 282 25.79 10.46 23.91
CA GLU A 282 26.21 11.36 22.84
C GLU A 282 27.62 11.91 23.04
N VAL A 283 27.97 12.29 24.27
CA VAL A 283 29.31 12.78 24.64
C VAL A 283 30.38 11.70 24.42
N ALA A 284 30.10 10.48 24.86
CA ALA A 284 31.03 9.36 24.71
C ALA A 284 31.22 8.96 23.24
N LEU A 285 30.11 8.93 22.47
CA LEU A 285 30.13 8.65 21.03
C LEU A 285 30.86 9.76 20.26
N ALA A 286 30.62 11.02 20.60
CA ALA A 286 31.32 12.14 19.95
C ALA A 286 32.84 12.04 20.12
N LYS A 287 33.33 11.66 21.32
CA LYS A 287 34.75 11.42 21.54
C LYS A 287 35.31 10.27 20.70
N ARG A 288 34.55 9.18 20.53
CA ARG A 288 34.97 8.06 19.66
C ARG A 288 34.97 8.44 18.18
N ILE A 289 33.97 9.21 17.74
CA ILE A 289 33.89 9.69 16.35
C ILE A 289 35.13 10.57 16.04
N GLU A 290 35.47 11.49 16.92
CA GLU A 290 36.66 12.37 16.76
C GLU A 290 38.00 11.60 16.84
N ALA A 291 38.04 10.48 17.54
CA ALA A 291 39.19 9.62 17.56
C ALA A 291 39.35 8.79 16.27
N THR A 292 38.29 8.62 15.52
CA THR A 292 38.26 7.75 14.31
C THR A 292 38.30 8.55 13.03
N TYR A 293 37.63 9.72 12.99
CA TYR A 293 37.44 10.53 11.79
C TYR A 293 38.05 11.93 11.96
N THR A 294 38.52 12.48 10.85
CA THR A 294 39.01 13.88 10.79
C THR A 294 37.83 14.86 10.90
N LYS A 295 38.14 16.11 11.25
CA LYS A 295 37.16 17.18 11.33
C LYS A 295 36.37 17.38 10.04
N ASP A 296 37.05 17.36 8.91
CA ASP A 296 36.44 17.51 7.60
C ASP A 296 35.54 16.34 7.25
N GLU A 297 35.91 15.11 7.61
CA GLU A 297 35.07 13.93 7.43
C GLU A 297 33.81 13.98 8.30
N ILE A 298 33.94 14.48 9.53
CA ILE A 298 32.82 14.68 10.46
C ILE A 298 31.86 15.70 9.88
N LEU A 299 32.39 16.84 9.42
CA LEU A 299 31.61 17.94 8.86
C LEU A 299 30.93 17.53 7.55
N GLU A 300 31.65 16.85 6.65
CA GLU A 300 31.09 16.30 5.40
C GLU A 300 29.94 15.33 5.70
N THR A 301 30.14 14.44 6.67
CA THR A 301 29.11 13.50 7.08
C THR A 301 27.91 14.21 7.67
N TYR A 302 28.13 15.24 8.50
CA TYR A 302 27.09 16.04 9.14
C TYR A 302 26.20 16.74 8.11
N ILE A 303 26.78 17.50 7.14
CA ILE A 303 26.01 18.22 6.14
C ILE A 303 25.20 17.32 5.21
N ASN A 304 25.61 16.06 5.04
CA ASN A 304 24.90 15.06 4.25
C ASN A 304 23.81 14.32 5.04
N ARG A 305 23.77 14.45 6.37
CA ARG A 305 22.81 13.74 7.23
C ARG A 305 21.76 14.61 7.88
N ILE A 306 22.05 15.89 8.07
CA ILE A 306 21.16 16.77 8.81
C ILE A 306 19.84 17.00 8.07
N PHE A 307 18.77 17.15 8.85
CA PHE A 307 17.41 17.44 8.35
C PHE A 307 17.18 18.94 8.29
N TRP A 308 16.76 19.44 7.11
CA TRP A 308 16.46 20.85 6.85
C TRP A 308 14.95 21.18 6.77
N GLY A 309 14.08 20.31 7.25
CA GLY A 309 12.63 20.50 7.16
C GLY A 309 12.02 19.84 5.92
N HIS A 310 10.69 19.79 5.90
CA HIS A 310 9.94 19.04 4.87
C HIS A 310 10.42 17.59 4.78
N THR A 311 11.00 17.19 3.68
CA THR A 311 11.63 15.87 3.47
C THR A 311 13.12 15.99 3.16
N PHE A 312 13.71 17.20 3.34
CA PHE A 312 15.08 17.48 2.91
C PHE A 312 16.11 16.98 3.92
N LEU A 313 16.78 15.91 3.59
CA LEU A 313 17.91 15.36 4.31
C LEU A 313 19.19 15.58 3.50
N GLY A 314 20.19 16.23 4.10
CA GLY A 314 21.43 16.61 3.46
C GLY A 314 21.34 17.93 2.69
N ILE A 315 22.51 18.59 2.53
CA ILE A 315 22.62 19.92 1.91
C ILE A 315 22.16 19.94 0.45
N ALA A 316 22.42 18.87 -0.32
CA ALA A 316 21.98 18.77 -1.70
C ALA A 316 20.46 18.79 -1.82
N ALA A 317 19.77 18.03 -0.95
CA ALA A 317 18.32 18.02 -0.91
C ALA A 317 17.74 19.37 -0.50
N ALA A 318 18.38 20.04 0.47
CA ALA A 318 17.96 21.36 0.92
C ALA A 318 18.13 22.44 -0.16
N ALA A 319 19.29 22.49 -0.82
CA ALA A 319 19.60 23.45 -1.88
C ALA A 319 18.62 23.31 -3.06
N ARG A 320 18.40 22.10 -3.53
CA ARG A 320 17.44 21.84 -4.60
C ARG A 320 15.98 22.06 -4.15
N GLY A 321 15.63 21.58 -2.95
CA GLY A 321 14.27 21.65 -2.45
C GLY A 321 13.79 23.06 -2.12
N TYR A 322 14.66 23.94 -1.66
CA TYR A 322 14.32 25.32 -1.36
C TYR A 322 14.57 26.27 -2.52
N TYR A 323 15.64 26.05 -3.30
CA TYR A 323 16.14 27.05 -4.26
C TYR A 323 16.27 26.55 -5.69
N ASP A 324 16.05 25.23 -5.94
CA ASP A 324 16.27 24.56 -7.24
C ASP A 324 17.70 24.79 -7.76
N LYS A 325 18.70 24.68 -6.85
CA LYS A 325 20.13 24.89 -7.12
C LYS A 325 20.97 23.73 -6.64
N GLU A 326 22.13 23.52 -7.28
CA GLU A 326 23.18 22.71 -6.68
C GLU A 326 23.79 23.46 -5.49
N PRO A 327 24.33 22.75 -4.47
CA PRO A 327 24.94 23.41 -3.31
C PRO A 327 25.97 24.46 -3.65
N ARG A 328 26.81 24.24 -4.67
CA ARG A 328 27.87 25.18 -5.10
C ARG A 328 27.33 26.51 -5.62
N ASP A 329 26.07 26.55 -6.06
CA ASP A 329 25.45 27.71 -6.69
C ASP A 329 24.59 28.54 -5.72
N LEU A 330 24.65 28.23 -4.43
CA LEU A 330 23.93 28.96 -3.38
C LEU A 330 24.52 30.36 -3.18
N SER A 331 23.67 31.39 -3.10
CA SER A 331 24.05 32.76 -2.76
C SER A 331 24.44 32.85 -1.26
N LEU A 332 25.08 33.97 -0.90
CA LEU A 332 25.40 34.25 0.50
C LEU A 332 24.15 34.26 1.39
N ALA A 333 23.06 34.85 0.93
CA ALA A 333 21.79 34.90 1.66
C ALA A 333 21.15 33.52 1.80
N GLU A 334 21.20 32.68 0.75
CA GLU A 334 20.72 31.29 0.77
C GLU A 334 21.58 30.43 1.70
N CYS A 335 22.90 30.55 1.67
CA CYS A 335 23.83 29.88 2.59
C CYS A 335 23.51 30.24 4.06
N ALA A 336 23.35 31.52 4.35
CA ALA A 336 23.02 32.00 5.70
C ALA A 336 21.62 31.51 6.14
N THR A 337 20.67 31.45 5.21
CA THR A 337 19.32 30.92 5.50
C THR A 337 19.40 29.45 5.88
N LEU A 338 20.07 28.61 5.06
CA LEU A 338 20.18 27.17 5.33
C LEU A 338 20.91 26.90 6.67
N ALA A 339 22.00 27.64 6.97
CA ALA A 339 22.68 27.52 8.25
C ALA A 339 21.78 27.96 9.42
N GLY A 340 20.95 28.99 9.22
CA GLY A 340 20.06 29.52 10.25
C GLY A 340 18.89 28.62 10.64
N ILE A 341 18.31 27.92 9.66
CA ILE A 341 17.11 27.11 9.89
C ILE A 341 17.37 25.76 10.57
N ILE A 342 18.63 25.31 10.68
CA ILE A 342 19.00 24.03 11.30
C ILE A 342 18.46 23.90 12.72
N TYR A 343 18.39 24.97 13.48
CA TYR A 343 17.90 24.99 14.85
C TYR A 343 16.43 24.57 14.99
N GLY A 344 15.61 24.87 13.99
CA GLY A 344 14.16 24.53 13.95
C GLY A 344 13.64 24.48 12.52
N PRO A 345 13.97 23.44 11.74
CA PRO A 345 13.75 23.44 10.29
C PRO A 345 12.28 23.56 9.86
N ASN A 346 11.34 23.12 10.70
CA ASN A 346 9.91 23.27 10.44
C ASN A 346 9.36 24.64 10.88
N ASP A 347 9.91 25.20 11.96
CA ASP A 347 9.47 26.49 12.53
C ASP A 347 10.02 27.67 11.71
N PHE A 348 11.21 27.51 11.13
CA PHE A 348 11.90 28.51 10.30
C PHE A 348 11.91 28.16 8.81
N SER A 349 10.94 27.36 8.35
CA SER A 349 10.89 26.93 6.95
C SER A 349 10.75 28.12 5.99
N PRO A 350 11.65 28.31 5.02
CA PRO A 350 11.55 29.38 4.02
C PRO A 350 10.24 29.34 3.21
N ILE A 351 9.67 28.15 3.03
CA ILE A 351 8.41 27.95 2.28
C ILE A 351 7.19 28.31 3.14
N LYS A 352 7.16 27.88 4.42
CA LYS A 352 6.00 28.04 5.28
C LYS A 352 6.03 29.31 6.12
N HIS A 353 7.22 29.74 6.53
CA HIS A 353 7.46 30.83 7.47
C HIS A 353 8.61 31.73 6.99
N PRO A 354 8.47 32.40 5.82
CA PRO A 354 9.56 33.16 5.20
C PRO A 354 10.08 34.29 6.08
N GLU A 355 9.20 34.96 6.85
CA GLU A 355 9.59 36.04 7.76
C GLU A 355 10.43 35.54 8.95
N GLU A 356 10.11 34.38 9.48
CA GLU A 356 10.91 33.78 10.55
C GLU A 356 12.25 33.24 9.99
N ALA A 357 12.25 32.68 8.77
CA ALA A 357 13.46 32.28 8.07
C ALA A 357 14.39 33.48 7.83
N LYS A 358 13.83 34.65 7.46
CA LYS A 358 14.56 35.91 7.32
C LYS A 358 15.26 36.32 8.60
N LYS A 359 14.57 36.23 9.73
CA LYS A 359 15.16 36.60 11.04
C LYS A 359 16.37 35.74 11.38
N VAL A 360 16.30 34.44 11.21
CA VAL A 360 17.42 33.54 11.50
C VAL A 360 18.56 33.70 10.48
N ARG A 361 18.27 34.00 9.22
CA ARG A 361 19.24 34.37 8.20
C ARG A 361 20.03 35.61 8.60
N ASP A 362 19.31 36.68 9.00
CA ASP A 362 19.90 37.97 9.33
C ASP A 362 20.81 37.87 10.58
N ILE A 363 20.49 36.97 11.52
CA ILE A 363 21.37 36.63 12.66
C ILE A 363 22.67 36.00 12.15
N VAL A 364 22.60 35.02 11.22
CA VAL A 364 23.80 34.36 10.69
C VAL A 364 24.66 35.32 9.87
N LEU A 365 24.05 36.16 9.05
CA LEU A 365 24.76 37.23 8.34
C LEU A 365 25.52 38.19 9.30
N GLY A 366 24.88 38.55 10.42
CA GLY A 366 25.51 39.34 11.48
C GLY A 366 26.71 38.61 12.10
N LEU A 367 26.63 37.31 12.34
CA LEU A 367 27.75 36.52 12.85
C LEU A 367 28.92 36.51 11.85
N LEU A 368 28.66 36.24 10.57
CA LEU A 368 29.66 36.24 9.50
C LEU A 368 30.39 37.60 9.38
N LYS A 369 29.64 38.72 9.48
CA LYS A 369 30.20 40.06 9.48
C LYS A 369 31.09 40.30 10.70
N ASN A 370 30.60 39.96 11.90
CA ASN A 370 31.35 40.22 13.14
C ASN A 370 32.67 39.47 13.21
N GLU A 371 32.72 38.26 12.59
CA GLU A 371 33.94 37.47 12.48
C GLU A 371 34.77 37.79 11.21
N GLY A 372 34.43 38.87 10.50
CA GLY A 372 35.16 39.36 9.36
C GLY A 372 35.15 38.45 8.14
N LYS A 373 34.21 37.49 8.09
CA LYS A 373 34.06 36.56 6.96
C LYS A 373 33.41 37.20 5.73
N ILE A 374 32.67 38.29 5.92
CA ILE A 374 32.02 39.07 4.87
C ILE A 374 32.22 40.56 5.13
N THR A 375 32.29 41.36 4.06
CA THR A 375 32.38 42.81 4.15
C THR A 375 31.02 43.43 4.45
N GLU A 376 31.05 44.71 4.90
CA GLU A 376 29.80 45.48 5.13
C GLU A 376 28.94 45.53 3.85
N VAL A 377 29.55 45.72 2.70
CA VAL A 377 28.83 45.78 1.41
C VAL A 377 28.11 44.46 1.12
N GLN A 378 28.78 43.31 1.32
CA GLN A 378 28.21 41.99 1.14
C GLN A 378 27.07 41.72 2.18
N TYR A 379 27.28 42.19 3.42
CA TYR A 379 26.27 42.08 4.47
C TYR A 379 24.98 42.81 4.09
N GLN A 380 25.08 44.08 3.68
CA GLN A 380 23.92 44.87 3.29
C GLN A 380 23.22 44.33 2.05
N ALA A 381 23.98 43.87 1.06
CA ALA A 381 23.43 43.25 -0.13
C ALA A 381 22.65 41.97 0.20
N ALA A 382 23.18 41.09 1.07
CA ALA A 382 22.51 39.85 1.47
C ALA A 382 21.30 40.12 2.37
N LEU A 383 21.29 41.18 3.19
CA LEU A 383 20.10 41.58 3.95
C LEU A 383 18.95 42.04 3.06
N ALA A 384 19.29 42.74 1.96
CA ALA A 384 18.32 43.26 0.99
C ALA A 384 17.73 42.13 0.09
N GLU A 385 18.42 41.01 -0.02
CA GLU A 385 17.95 39.87 -0.84
C GLU A 385 16.68 39.26 -0.22
N PRO A 386 15.55 39.16 -0.97
CA PRO A 386 14.33 38.54 -0.46
C PRO A 386 14.50 37.03 -0.34
N ILE A 387 13.78 36.40 0.59
CA ILE A 387 13.68 34.94 0.63
C ILE A 387 12.75 34.50 -0.51
N VAL A 388 13.33 34.06 -1.59
CA VAL A 388 12.61 33.50 -2.75
C VAL A 388 12.84 32.00 -2.78
N THR A 389 11.80 31.23 -2.51
CA THR A 389 11.87 29.79 -2.70
C THR A 389 11.37 29.46 -4.09
N ARG A 390 12.12 28.65 -4.81
CA ARG A 390 11.68 28.00 -6.04
C ARG A 390 11.23 26.61 -5.67
N THR A 391 9.93 26.35 -5.75
CA THR A 391 9.45 24.99 -5.64
C THR A 391 10.02 24.19 -6.80
N PRO A 392 10.77 23.11 -6.55
CA PRO A 392 11.27 22.28 -7.64
C PRO A 392 10.13 21.91 -8.58
N GLN A 393 10.33 22.10 -9.87
CA GLN A 393 9.42 21.60 -10.90
C GLN A 393 9.56 20.07 -11.04
N SER A 394 9.71 19.33 -9.97
CA SER A 394 9.56 17.88 -9.98
C SER A 394 8.07 17.55 -10.08
N ARG A 395 7.49 18.03 -11.18
CA ARG A 395 6.26 17.50 -11.72
C ARG A 395 6.58 16.13 -12.27
N SER A 396 6.35 15.06 -11.62
CA SER A 396 6.11 13.81 -12.32
C SER A 396 6.13 12.60 -11.43
N GLU A 397 6.51 12.75 -10.18
CA GLU A 397 6.77 11.57 -9.37
C GLU A 397 5.53 11.11 -8.57
N GLU A 398 4.49 11.91 -8.45
CA GLU A 398 3.23 11.49 -7.83
C GLU A 398 2.24 10.98 -8.87
N ASN A 399 2.37 9.72 -9.23
CA ASN A 399 1.34 9.01 -10.00
C ASN A 399 0.77 7.85 -9.18
N TYR A 400 -0.38 7.33 -9.63
CA TYR A 400 -1.08 6.26 -8.92
C TYR A 400 -0.31 4.94 -8.86
N ALA A 401 0.58 4.68 -9.82
CA ALA A 401 1.43 3.51 -9.81
C ALA A 401 2.50 3.64 -8.70
N MET A 402 3.06 4.83 -8.51
CA MET A 402 3.99 5.12 -7.41
C MET A 402 3.35 4.97 -6.03
N ASP A 403 2.06 5.36 -5.87
CA ASP A 403 1.32 5.09 -4.63
C ASP A 403 1.26 3.59 -4.33
N LEU A 404 1.02 2.74 -5.35
CA LEU A 404 1.02 1.29 -5.17
C LEU A 404 2.42 0.76 -4.84
N VAL A 405 3.47 1.23 -5.52
CA VAL A 405 4.86 0.84 -5.24
C VAL A 405 5.24 1.18 -3.80
N ARG A 406 4.91 2.37 -3.30
CA ARG A 406 5.16 2.76 -1.90
C ARG A 406 4.47 1.81 -0.92
N ARG A 407 3.19 1.50 -1.15
CA ARG A 407 2.42 0.57 -0.29
C ARG A 407 2.98 -0.85 -0.28
N GLU A 408 3.48 -1.33 -1.41
CA GLU A 408 4.12 -2.64 -1.46
C GLU A 408 5.50 -2.62 -0.78
N LEU A 409 6.28 -1.55 -0.93
CA LEU A 409 7.54 -1.38 -0.23
C LEU A 409 7.36 -1.35 1.29
N ASP A 410 6.38 -0.57 1.78
CA ASP A 410 6.05 -0.51 3.21
C ASP A 410 5.63 -1.89 3.77
N ALA A 411 5.10 -2.79 2.93
CA ALA A 411 4.72 -4.14 3.32
C ALA A 411 5.86 -5.18 3.23
N ILE A 412 6.88 -4.91 2.42
CA ILE A 412 7.99 -5.83 2.13
C ILE A 412 9.21 -5.56 3.00
N LEU A 413 9.55 -4.28 3.18
CA LEU A 413 10.76 -3.81 3.85
C LEU A 413 10.48 -3.44 5.31
N GLU A 414 11.51 -3.52 6.15
CA GLU A 414 11.46 -2.97 7.50
C GLU A 414 11.54 -1.42 7.44
N GLU A 415 10.97 -0.74 8.43
CA GLU A 415 10.96 0.73 8.50
C GLU A 415 12.39 1.31 8.42
N GLU A 416 13.38 0.59 8.93
CA GLU A 416 14.80 0.97 8.91
C GLU A 416 15.36 0.98 7.48
N ASP A 417 15.09 -0.06 6.68
CA ASP A 417 15.56 -0.16 5.28
C ASP A 417 14.96 0.94 4.42
N ILE A 418 13.67 1.24 4.64
CA ILE A 418 12.98 2.34 3.94
C ILE A 418 13.60 3.68 4.33
N ARG A 419 13.93 3.88 5.61
CA ARG A 419 14.50 5.11 6.14
C ARG A 419 15.92 5.36 5.63
N LEU A 420 16.74 4.33 5.54
CA LEU A 420 18.11 4.41 5.05
C LEU A 420 18.17 4.71 3.55
N GLY A 421 17.20 4.18 2.78
CA GLY A 421 17.17 4.34 1.34
C GLY A 421 18.31 3.61 0.62
N GLY A 422 18.79 4.15 -0.48
CA GLY A 422 19.88 3.54 -1.28
C GLY A 422 19.44 2.27 -2.01
N LEU A 423 18.14 2.09 -2.20
CA LEU A 423 17.59 0.94 -2.87
C LEU A 423 17.31 1.25 -4.35
N VAL A 424 17.46 0.25 -5.18
CA VAL A 424 17.02 0.25 -6.57
C VAL A 424 15.83 -0.70 -6.68
N VAL A 425 14.65 -0.14 -6.87
CA VAL A 425 13.39 -0.89 -6.94
C VAL A 425 13.04 -1.13 -8.40
N HIS A 426 13.16 -2.37 -8.84
CA HIS A 426 12.78 -2.77 -10.19
C HIS A 426 11.29 -3.13 -10.22
N THR A 427 10.51 -2.33 -10.94
CA THR A 427 9.06 -2.56 -11.07
C THR A 427 8.73 -3.25 -12.38
N THR A 428 7.51 -3.77 -12.45
CA THR A 428 6.95 -4.36 -13.67
C THR A 428 6.29 -3.34 -14.59
N LEU A 429 6.21 -2.08 -14.16
CA LEU A 429 5.56 -1.01 -14.92
C LEU A 429 6.22 -0.81 -16.28
N ASP A 430 5.41 -0.55 -17.28
CA ASP A 430 5.84 -0.02 -18.57
C ASP A 430 5.44 1.44 -18.64
N LEU A 431 6.41 2.35 -18.59
CA LEU A 431 6.16 3.79 -18.51
C LEU A 431 5.36 4.30 -19.72
N ASP A 432 5.64 3.76 -20.91
CA ASP A 432 4.95 4.18 -22.14
C ASP A 432 3.49 3.75 -22.11
N LEU A 433 3.21 2.50 -21.67
CA LEU A 433 1.85 2.00 -21.51
C LEU A 433 1.12 2.69 -20.34
N GLN A 434 1.82 3.03 -19.25
CA GLN A 434 1.29 3.81 -18.14
C GLN A 434 0.79 5.17 -18.61
N ASN A 435 1.60 5.90 -19.38
CA ASN A 435 1.27 7.20 -19.93
C ASN A 435 0.12 7.10 -20.95
N ALA A 436 0.21 6.16 -21.88
CA ALA A 436 -0.85 5.93 -22.87
C ALA A 436 -2.19 5.56 -22.21
N THR A 437 -2.15 4.85 -21.07
CA THR A 437 -3.36 4.53 -20.29
C THR A 437 -3.98 5.79 -19.68
N LEU A 438 -3.17 6.69 -19.14
CA LEU A 438 -3.64 7.96 -18.59
C LEU A 438 -4.22 8.86 -19.71
N ASP A 439 -3.54 8.94 -20.85
CA ASP A 439 -3.97 9.71 -22.01
C ASP A 439 -5.30 9.20 -22.56
N ALA A 440 -5.47 7.87 -22.68
CA ALA A 440 -6.75 7.27 -23.09
C ALA A 440 -7.88 7.64 -22.13
N ILE A 441 -7.64 7.59 -20.82
CA ILE A 441 -8.61 8.00 -19.79
C ILE A 441 -9.00 9.47 -20.01
N ASN A 442 -8.03 10.38 -20.05
CA ASN A 442 -8.28 11.80 -20.15
C ASN A 442 -9.01 12.15 -21.45
N LYS A 443 -8.55 11.66 -22.60
CA LYS A 443 -9.18 11.84 -23.91
C LYS A 443 -10.68 11.49 -23.89
N HIS A 444 -11.04 10.33 -23.34
CA HIS A 444 -12.43 9.88 -23.34
C HIS A 444 -13.27 10.58 -22.28
N MET A 445 -12.70 10.95 -21.14
CA MET A 445 -13.45 11.70 -20.13
C MET A 445 -13.71 13.14 -20.56
N GLU A 446 -12.76 13.80 -21.21
CA GLU A 446 -12.94 15.13 -21.80
C GLU A 446 -13.98 15.12 -22.93
N ALA A 447 -13.91 14.11 -23.79
CA ALA A 447 -14.91 13.92 -24.83
C ALA A 447 -16.33 13.71 -24.25
N LEU A 448 -16.44 12.98 -23.13
CA LEU A 448 -17.71 12.81 -22.41
C LEU A 448 -18.20 14.14 -21.81
N GLU A 449 -17.33 14.88 -21.15
CA GLU A 449 -17.65 16.18 -20.54
C GLU A 449 -18.03 17.25 -21.61
N ALA A 450 -17.47 17.16 -22.80
CA ALA A 450 -17.81 18.05 -23.91
C ALA A 450 -19.23 17.83 -24.46
N ARG A 451 -19.85 16.65 -24.28
CA ARG A 451 -21.16 16.29 -24.80
C ARG A 451 -22.27 17.16 -24.22
N LYS A 452 -23.14 17.65 -25.07
CA LYS A 452 -24.31 18.49 -24.70
C LYS A 452 -25.27 17.76 -23.72
N ASP A 453 -25.54 16.46 -23.96
CA ASP A 453 -26.40 15.64 -23.10
C ASP A 453 -25.80 15.44 -21.71
N PHE A 454 -24.46 15.25 -21.59
CA PHE A 454 -23.75 15.13 -20.31
C PHE A 454 -23.81 16.44 -19.52
N LYS A 455 -23.52 17.59 -20.15
CA LYS A 455 -23.59 18.92 -19.52
C LYS A 455 -24.99 19.21 -18.99
N LYS A 456 -26.04 18.93 -19.81
CA LYS A 456 -27.46 19.08 -19.41
C LYS A 456 -27.81 18.17 -18.23
N HIS A 457 -27.31 16.93 -18.25
CA HIS A 457 -27.52 15.97 -17.16
C HIS A 457 -26.85 16.43 -15.88
N LEU A 458 -25.58 16.87 -15.94
CA LEU A 458 -24.82 17.38 -14.80
C LEU A 458 -25.51 18.58 -14.14
N ALA A 459 -25.95 19.56 -14.94
CA ALA A 459 -26.72 20.70 -14.46
C ALA A 459 -28.03 20.29 -13.77
N SER A 460 -28.75 19.30 -14.32
CA SER A 460 -29.99 18.77 -13.72
C SER A 460 -29.71 18.08 -12.38
N LEU A 461 -28.63 17.33 -12.28
CA LEU A 461 -28.19 16.68 -11.01
C LEU A 461 -27.82 17.72 -9.98
N GLN A 462 -27.08 18.76 -10.39
CA GLN A 462 -26.65 19.83 -9.48
C GLN A 462 -27.88 20.58 -8.93
N ALA A 463 -28.85 20.94 -9.78
CA ALA A 463 -30.09 21.59 -9.36
C ALA A 463 -30.93 20.74 -8.37
N LYS A 464 -30.93 19.39 -8.57
CA LYS A 464 -31.58 18.45 -7.63
C LYS A 464 -30.85 18.39 -6.28
N ARG A 465 -29.52 18.49 -6.26
CA ARG A 465 -28.71 18.51 -5.03
C ARG A 465 -28.95 19.80 -4.26
N GLU A 466 -28.99 20.95 -4.94
CA GLU A 466 -29.27 22.26 -4.37
C GLU A 466 -30.69 22.32 -3.74
N LYS A 467 -31.67 21.77 -4.41
CA LYS A 467 -33.04 21.64 -3.86
C LYS A 467 -33.13 20.78 -2.61
N LYS A 468 -32.15 19.84 -2.43
CA LYS A 468 -32.03 19.02 -1.24
C LYS A 468 -31.13 19.64 -0.16
N GLY A 469 -30.71 20.90 -0.33
CA GLY A 469 -29.77 21.58 0.60
C GLY A 469 -28.35 21.08 0.54
N ILE A 470 -27.95 20.29 -0.46
CA ILE A 470 -26.59 19.79 -0.62
C ILE A 470 -25.80 20.82 -1.43
N LEU A 471 -25.26 21.82 -0.74
CA LEU A 471 -24.50 22.92 -1.33
C LEU A 471 -23.00 22.66 -1.42
N LYS A 472 -22.47 21.74 -0.60
CA LYS A 472 -21.06 21.38 -0.59
C LYS A 472 -20.71 20.41 -1.73
N ASN A 473 -19.48 20.51 -2.23
CA ASN A 473 -18.94 19.62 -3.28
C ASN A 473 -19.79 19.62 -4.56
N LYS A 474 -19.86 20.77 -5.21
CA LYS A 474 -20.55 20.96 -6.49
C LYS A 474 -20.03 19.94 -7.52
N LEU A 475 -20.97 19.34 -8.27
CA LEU A 475 -20.62 18.51 -9.44
C LEU A 475 -20.16 19.44 -10.57
N THR A 476 -18.99 19.20 -11.12
CA THR A 476 -18.34 20.03 -12.15
C THR A 476 -17.77 19.16 -13.26
N THR A 477 -17.38 19.76 -14.36
CA THR A 477 -16.40 19.20 -15.28
C THR A 477 -14.98 19.44 -14.73
N LYS A 478 -13.95 18.72 -15.26
CA LYS A 478 -12.57 18.96 -14.83
C LYS A 478 -12.15 20.40 -15.10
N ALA A 479 -12.45 20.94 -16.27
CA ALA A 479 -12.13 22.32 -16.64
C ALA A 479 -12.78 23.36 -15.71
N GLU A 480 -14.05 23.15 -15.31
CA GLU A 480 -14.71 24.02 -14.33
C GLU A 480 -14.07 23.94 -12.94
N TYR A 481 -13.63 22.76 -12.53
CA TYR A 481 -12.92 22.57 -11.28
C TYR A 481 -11.55 23.27 -11.30
N GLU A 482 -10.75 23.08 -12.36
CA GLU A 482 -9.44 23.72 -12.55
C GLU A 482 -9.56 25.25 -12.53
N ALA A 483 -10.57 25.79 -13.22
CA ALA A 483 -10.84 27.24 -13.20
C ALA A 483 -11.20 27.74 -11.77
N ALA A 484 -12.04 27.00 -11.05
CA ALA A 484 -12.39 27.33 -9.67
C ALA A 484 -11.19 27.23 -8.72
N LEU A 485 -10.32 26.24 -8.91
CA LEU A 485 -9.10 26.06 -8.13
C LEU A 485 -8.09 27.19 -8.41
N ALA A 486 -7.92 27.57 -9.67
CA ALA A 486 -7.06 28.69 -10.07
C ALA A 486 -7.58 30.01 -9.46
N ALA A 487 -8.89 30.26 -9.54
CA ALA A 487 -9.50 31.42 -8.91
C ALA A 487 -9.31 31.44 -7.39
N TRP A 488 -9.46 30.28 -6.71
CA TRP A 488 -9.18 30.18 -5.27
C TRP A 488 -7.70 30.40 -4.94
N LYS A 489 -6.79 29.86 -5.74
CA LYS A 489 -5.33 30.06 -5.58
C LYS A 489 -4.94 31.54 -5.72
N ALA A 490 -5.63 32.31 -6.57
CA ALA A 490 -5.39 33.73 -6.80
C ALA A 490 -5.92 34.65 -5.66
N LEU A 491 -6.77 34.14 -4.76
CA LEU A 491 -7.26 34.95 -3.63
C LEU A 491 -6.12 35.29 -2.66
N PRO A 492 -6.12 36.52 -2.07
CA PRO A 492 -5.25 36.89 -0.97
C PRO A 492 -5.41 35.97 0.24
N ALA A 493 -4.34 35.80 1.04
CA ALA A 493 -4.33 34.91 2.22
C ALA A 493 -5.47 35.24 3.20
N GLU A 494 -5.75 36.53 3.41
CA GLU A 494 -6.81 37.03 4.29
C GLU A 494 -8.22 36.60 3.86
N ARG A 495 -8.46 36.48 2.53
CA ARG A 495 -9.72 35.99 1.99
C ARG A 495 -9.83 34.46 1.97
N LYS A 496 -8.72 33.75 2.11
CA LYS A 496 -8.71 32.28 2.22
C LYS A 496 -9.01 31.79 3.63
N GLU A 497 -8.89 32.67 4.64
CA GLU A 497 -9.14 32.31 6.03
C GLU A 497 -10.57 31.81 6.22
N GLY A 498 -10.73 30.59 6.72
CA GLY A 498 -12.02 29.91 6.85
C GLY A 498 -12.62 29.31 5.57
N MET A 499 -12.03 29.58 4.39
CA MET A 499 -12.45 28.94 3.12
C MET A 499 -11.67 27.66 2.86
N GLN A 500 -12.37 26.60 2.46
CA GLN A 500 -11.71 25.39 1.98
C GLN A 500 -11.49 25.47 0.46
N PRO A 501 -10.39 24.91 -0.08
CA PRO A 501 -10.19 24.80 -1.51
C PRO A 501 -11.33 24.02 -2.17
N PRO A 502 -11.62 24.27 -3.44
CA PRO A 502 -12.53 23.42 -4.21
C PRO A 502 -12.07 21.96 -4.18
N MET A 503 -13.01 21.04 -3.99
CA MET A 503 -12.72 19.59 -4.05
C MET A 503 -13.05 19.05 -5.44
N PRO A 504 -12.20 18.15 -6.00
CA PRO A 504 -12.46 17.54 -7.30
C PRO A 504 -13.71 16.64 -7.21
N ASN A 505 -14.78 17.02 -7.91
CA ASN A 505 -16.02 16.25 -7.98
C ASN A 505 -16.54 16.19 -9.42
N TYR A 506 -15.66 15.76 -10.31
CA TYR A 506 -15.92 15.54 -11.73
C TYR A 506 -15.82 14.05 -12.07
N ILE A 507 -16.26 13.70 -13.29
CA ILE A 507 -16.23 12.29 -13.75
C ILE A 507 -14.82 11.73 -13.73
N GLN A 508 -14.64 10.54 -13.17
CA GLN A 508 -13.39 9.85 -13.00
C GLN A 508 -13.36 8.55 -13.81
N SER A 509 -12.17 8.09 -14.09
CA SER A 509 -11.95 6.75 -14.64
C SER A 509 -10.69 6.15 -14.01
N ALA A 510 -10.65 4.82 -13.95
CA ALA A 510 -9.46 4.10 -13.47
C ALA A 510 -9.26 2.85 -14.33
N ALA A 511 -8.00 2.51 -14.56
CA ALA A 511 -7.65 1.34 -15.35
C ALA A 511 -6.43 0.60 -14.77
N VAL A 512 -6.39 -0.71 -15.00
CA VAL A 512 -5.26 -1.58 -14.67
C VAL A 512 -4.98 -2.48 -15.87
N VAL A 513 -3.72 -2.56 -16.27
CA VAL A 513 -3.23 -3.48 -17.30
C VAL A 513 -2.27 -4.47 -16.65
N MET A 514 -2.51 -5.75 -16.85
CA MET A 514 -1.77 -6.85 -16.24
C MET A 514 -1.36 -7.89 -17.27
N ASP A 515 -0.15 -8.39 -17.16
CA ASP A 515 0.35 -9.52 -17.92
C ASP A 515 -0.32 -10.82 -17.44
N ASN A 516 -0.89 -11.58 -18.39
CA ASN A 516 -1.64 -12.78 -18.08
C ASN A 516 -0.76 -13.93 -17.58
N ALA A 517 0.45 -14.04 -18.10
CA ALA A 517 1.34 -15.17 -17.79
C ALA A 517 1.94 -15.08 -16.40
N THR A 518 2.31 -13.87 -15.99
CA THR A 518 3.10 -13.61 -14.77
C THR A 518 2.29 -12.98 -13.64
N GLY A 519 1.28 -12.16 -13.96
CA GLY A 519 0.60 -11.29 -12.99
C GLY A 519 1.27 -9.93 -12.84
N ALA A 520 2.30 -9.61 -13.62
CA ALA A 520 2.98 -8.34 -13.60
C ALA A 520 2.04 -7.19 -13.95
N LEU A 521 1.99 -6.16 -13.14
CA LEU A 521 1.21 -4.95 -13.38
C LEU A 521 2.00 -4.01 -14.29
N LEU A 522 1.51 -3.80 -15.50
CA LEU A 522 2.18 -3.00 -16.53
C LEU A 522 1.73 -1.54 -16.50
N ALA A 523 0.48 -1.28 -16.14
CA ALA A 523 -0.04 0.06 -15.94
C ALA A 523 -1.10 0.07 -14.84
N VAL A 524 -1.06 1.11 -13.97
CA VAL A 524 -1.99 1.33 -12.87
C VAL A 524 -2.37 2.81 -12.82
N VAL A 525 -3.57 3.14 -13.28
CA VAL A 525 -4.08 4.51 -13.31
C VAL A 525 -5.35 4.60 -12.45
N GLY A 526 -5.27 5.31 -11.35
CA GLY A 526 -6.33 5.41 -10.34
C GLY A 526 -7.24 6.62 -10.48
N GLY A 527 -7.06 7.44 -11.51
CA GLY A 527 -7.84 8.65 -11.74
C GLY A 527 -7.28 9.48 -12.89
N ARG A 528 -7.88 10.63 -13.14
CA ARG A 528 -7.48 11.53 -14.22
C ARG A 528 -6.24 12.36 -13.89
N ASP A 529 -6.04 12.62 -12.60
CA ASP A 529 -4.93 13.44 -12.09
C ASP A 529 -4.61 13.06 -10.64
N ALA A 530 -3.35 12.67 -10.39
CA ALA A 530 -2.89 12.25 -9.07
C ALA A 530 -2.55 13.43 -8.15
N GLU A 531 -2.28 14.61 -8.70
CA GLU A 531 -2.04 15.83 -7.92
C GLU A 531 -3.36 16.36 -7.35
N GLU A 532 -4.42 16.35 -8.16
CA GLU A 532 -5.74 16.82 -7.77
C GLU A 532 -6.48 15.85 -6.86
N SER A 533 -6.32 14.55 -7.06
CA SER A 533 -6.99 13.51 -6.30
C SER A 533 -6.03 12.40 -5.88
N LYS A 534 -5.71 12.34 -4.60
CA LYS A 534 -4.84 11.28 -4.04
C LYS A 534 -5.54 9.92 -3.92
N LEU A 535 -6.84 9.84 -4.17
CA LEU A 535 -7.58 8.57 -4.14
C LEU A 535 -7.21 7.69 -5.33
N ASN A 536 -6.44 6.65 -5.06
CA ASN A 536 -6.08 5.64 -6.07
C ASN A 536 -7.23 4.66 -6.29
N ARG A 537 -8.14 4.99 -7.23
CA ARG A 537 -9.34 4.19 -7.49
C ARG A 537 -9.02 2.83 -8.08
N ALA A 538 -7.85 2.66 -8.69
CA ALA A 538 -7.41 1.38 -9.22
C ALA A 538 -7.30 0.29 -8.15
N ILE A 539 -6.99 0.66 -6.91
CA ILE A 539 -6.74 -0.27 -5.80
C ILE A 539 -7.61 -0.03 -4.56
N GLN A 540 -7.95 1.24 -4.26
CA GLN A 540 -8.66 1.61 -3.02
C GLN A 540 -10.17 1.69 -3.20
N SER A 541 -10.66 2.00 -4.40
CA SER A 541 -12.09 2.21 -4.62
C SER A 541 -12.79 0.89 -4.95
N ARG A 542 -13.69 0.47 -4.08
CA ARG A 542 -14.55 -0.70 -4.32
C ARG A 542 -15.88 -0.26 -4.90
N ARG A 543 -16.23 -0.79 -6.06
CA ARG A 543 -17.43 -0.43 -6.81
C ARG A 543 -18.18 -1.66 -7.23
N GLN A 544 -19.51 -1.58 -7.21
CA GLN A 544 -20.37 -2.67 -7.69
C GLN A 544 -19.99 -3.08 -9.10
N THR A 545 -19.72 -4.38 -9.29
CA THR A 545 -19.26 -4.94 -10.54
C THR A 545 -20.35 -5.07 -11.60
N GLY A 546 -21.61 -5.15 -11.16
CA GLY A 546 -22.74 -5.41 -12.04
C GLY A 546 -22.50 -6.66 -12.90
N SER A 547 -22.82 -6.56 -14.18
CA SER A 547 -22.68 -7.70 -15.11
C SER A 547 -21.25 -8.22 -15.35
N LEU A 548 -20.21 -7.54 -14.82
CA LEU A 548 -18.85 -8.11 -14.82
C LEU A 548 -18.74 -9.38 -13.97
N PHE A 549 -19.62 -9.58 -13.03
CA PHE A 549 -19.63 -10.75 -12.16
C PHE A 549 -20.18 -12.01 -12.85
N LYS A 550 -20.99 -11.86 -13.91
CA LYS A 550 -21.65 -12.97 -14.59
C LYS A 550 -20.71 -14.07 -15.10
N PRO A 551 -19.55 -13.79 -15.72
CA PRO A 551 -18.64 -14.84 -16.18
C PRO A 551 -18.28 -15.85 -15.09
N PHE A 552 -18.13 -15.42 -13.83
CA PHE A 552 -17.79 -16.30 -12.70
C PHE A 552 -18.95 -17.23 -12.32
N ILE A 553 -20.18 -16.77 -12.46
CA ILE A 553 -21.39 -17.60 -12.28
C ILE A 553 -21.45 -18.68 -13.34
N TYR A 554 -21.23 -18.29 -14.61
CA TYR A 554 -21.26 -19.21 -15.74
C TYR A 554 -20.10 -20.21 -15.71
N ALA A 555 -18.88 -19.76 -15.35
CA ALA A 555 -17.74 -20.64 -15.19
C ALA A 555 -17.97 -21.66 -14.08
N THR A 556 -18.55 -21.26 -12.94
CA THR A 556 -18.92 -22.20 -11.87
C THR A 556 -19.97 -23.21 -12.34
N PHE A 557 -20.94 -22.79 -13.14
CA PHE A 557 -21.93 -23.66 -13.74
C PHE A 557 -21.29 -24.66 -14.73
N PHE A 558 -20.36 -24.22 -15.55
CA PHE A 558 -19.62 -25.08 -16.48
C PHE A 558 -18.65 -26.01 -15.74
N GLN A 559 -18.06 -25.57 -14.63
CA GLN A 559 -17.27 -26.41 -13.74
C GLN A 559 -18.03 -27.62 -13.20
N GLN A 560 -19.35 -27.52 -13.08
CA GLN A 560 -20.26 -28.59 -12.65
C GLN A 560 -20.72 -29.53 -13.80
N GLY A 561 -20.01 -29.56 -14.94
CA GLY A 561 -20.27 -30.43 -16.05
C GLY A 561 -21.26 -29.89 -17.10
N ASN A 562 -21.89 -28.75 -16.88
CA ASN A 562 -22.81 -28.15 -17.85
C ASN A 562 -22.08 -27.63 -19.07
N SER A 563 -22.82 -27.47 -20.19
CA SER A 563 -22.27 -26.98 -21.49
C SER A 563 -22.80 -25.58 -21.84
N ALA A 564 -22.14 -24.92 -22.79
CA ALA A 564 -22.56 -23.64 -23.37
C ALA A 564 -23.97 -23.72 -23.98
N ASP A 565 -24.40 -24.89 -24.45
CA ASP A 565 -25.68 -25.12 -25.13
C ASP A 565 -26.78 -25.56 -24.16
N THR A 566 -26.45 -25.75 -22.84
CA THR A 566 -27.49 -26.08 -21.86
C THR A 566 -28.63 -25.06 -21.94
N ARG A 567 -29.85 -25.58 -22.14
CA ARG A 567 -31.05 -24.72 -22.33
C ARG A 567 -31.47 -24.10 -21.00
N ILE A 568 -31.60 -22.79 -20.99
CA ILE A 568 -32.01 -21.96 -19.83
C ILE A 568 -33.10 -21.02 -20.29
N SER A 569 -34.17 -20.90 -19.52
CA SER A 569 -35.26 -19.94 -19.81
C SER A 569 -34.78 -18.50 -19.56
N ASP A 570 -35.05 -17.65 -20.53
CA ASP A 570 -34.94 -16.19 -20.43
C ASP A 570 -36.25 -15.51 -20.00
N ASP A 571 -37.30 -16.30 -19.70
CA ASP A 571 -38.58 -15.76 -19.30
C ASP A 571 -38.53 -15.02 -17.96
N ARG A 572 -39.60 -14.26 -17.67
CA ARG A 572 -39.70 -13.59 -16.38
C ARG A 572 -39.57 -14.60 -15.24
N ILE A 573 -38.78 -14.24 -14.23
CA ILE A 573 -38.62 -15.05 -13.04
C ILE A 573 -39.91 -14.99 -12.21
N ALA A 574 -40.47 -16.14 -11.91
CA ALA A 574 -41.63 -16.24 -11.03
C ALA A 574 -41.25 -16.00 -9.57
N TYR A 575 -42.19 -15.49 -8.78
CA TYR A 575 -42.01 -15.46 -7.34
C TYR A 575 -41.87 -16.89 -6.81
N GLY A 576 -40.96 -17.10 -5.87
CA GLY A 576 -40.61 -18.43 -5.35
C GLY A 576 -39.57 -19.19 -6.17
N GLU A 577 -39.28 -18.80 -7.40
CA GLU A 577 -38.33 -19.52 -8.28
C GLU A 577 -36.87 -19.45 -7.79
N VAL A 578 -36.48 -18.37 -7.13
CA VAL A 578 -35.10 -18.18 -6.69
C VAL A 578 -34.93 -18.61 -5.25
N ARG A 579 -34.12 -19.63 -5.03
CA ARG A 579 -33.82 -20.15 -3.69
C ARG A 579 -33.22 -19.05 -2.79
N GLY A 580 -33.83 -18.82 -1.64
CA GLY A 580 -33.40 -17.79 -0.68
C GLY A 580 -33.83 -16.35 -1.01
N ALA A 581 -34.70 -16.17 -2.04
CA ALA A 581 -35.25 -14.86 -2.41
C ALA A 581 -36.65 -15.01 -3.07
N ALA A 582 -37.61 -15.54 -2.32
CA ALA A 582 -38.94 -15.89 -2.83
C ALA A 582 -39.69 -14.69 -3.48
N ASN A 583 -39.53 -13.49 -2.94
CA ASN A 583 -40.20 -12.27 -3.43
C ASN A 583 -39.36 -11.47 -4.44
N TRP A 584 -38.32 -12.08 -5.03
CA TRP A 584 -37.42 -11.38 -5.93
C TRP A 584 -37.58 -11.83 -7.39
N SER A 585 -37.98 -10.91 -8.26
CA SER A 585 -38.23 -11.14 -9.69
C SER A 585 -37.51 -10.09 -10.54
N PRO A 586 -36.18 -10.21 -10.69
CA PRO A 586 -35.42 -9.26 -11.49
C PRO A 586 -35.74 -9.33 -12.97
N ARG A 587 -35.75 -8.17 -13.63
CA ARG A 587 -36.04 -8.04 -15.08
C ARG A 587 -34.73 -7.97 -15.89
N ASN A 588 -34.81 -8.32 -17.16
CA ASN A 588 -33.74 -8.01 -18.12
C ASN A 588 -33.66 -6.49 -18.32
N SER A 589 -32.45 -6.00 -18.63
CA SER A 589 -32.20 -4.53 -18.75
C SER A 589 -32.94 -3.87 -19.87
N ASP A 590 -33.28 -4.60 -20.93
CA ASP A 590 -34.06 -4.19 -22.08
C ASP A 590 -35.60 -4.43 -21.92
N GLY A 591 -36.00 -5.02 -20.79
CA GLY A 591 -37.39 -5.38 -20.52
C GLY A 591 -37.93 -6.53 -21.36
N THR A 592 -37.15 -7.15 -22.26
CA THR A 592 -37.57 -8.23 -23.17
C THR A 592 -37.25 -9.61 -22.62
N TYR A 593 -37.93 -10.63 -23.13
CA TYR A 593 -37.77 -12.03 -22.78
C TYR A 593 -37.76 -12.88 -24.07
N ARG A 594 -36.94 -13.95 -24.10
CA ARG A 594 -36.61 -14.70 -25.31
C ARG A 594 -36.90 -16.20 -25.23
N GLY A 595 -37.60 -16.64 -24.18
CA GLY A 595 -37.91 -18.07 -23.95
C GLY A 595 -36.65 -18.91 -23.68
N MET A 596 -36.71 -20.17 -24.05
CA MET A 596 -35.63 -21.13 -23.86
C MET A 596 -34.45 -20.86 -24.83
N LYS A 597 -33.28 -20.54 -24.27
CA LYS A 597 -32.05 -20.26 -25.03
C LYS A 597 -30.86 -21.02 -24.46
N PRO A 598 -29.79 -21.24 -25.26
CA PRO A 598 -28.54 -21.82 -24.73
C PRO A 598 -27.92 -20.89 -23.68
N ALA A 599 -27.21 -21.45 -22.70
CA ALA A 599 -26.54 -20.69 -21.64
C ALA A 599 -25.60 -19.61 -22.22
N SER A 600 -24.90 -19.90 -23.33
CA SER A 600 -24.03 -18.95 -24.04
C SER A 600 -24.76 -17.65 -24.40
N PHE A 601 -25.99 -17.74 -24.91
CA PHE A 601 -26.83 -16.58 -25.24
C PHE A 601 -27.00 -15.64 -24.03
N GLY A 602 -27.23 -16.21 -22.85
CA GLY A 602 -27.38 -15.45 -21.62
C GLY A 602 -26.17 -14.62 -21.23
N LEU A 603 -24.95 -15.13 -21.46
CA LEU A 603 -23.71 -14.43 -21.17
C LEU A 603 -23.36 -13.41 -22.26
N ILE A 604 -23.54 -13.79 -23.56
CA ILE A 604 -23.29 -12.92 -24.72
C ILE A 604 -24.11 -11.62 -24.63
N LEU A 605 -25.40 -11.75 -24.36
CA LEU A 605 -26.35 -10.63 -24.27
C LEU A 605 -26.56 -10.13 -22.84
N SER A 606 -25.81 -10.69 -21.89
CA SER A 606 -25.85 -10.26 -20.49
C SER A 606 -27.25 -10.35 -19.84
N ARG A 607 -28.04 -11.40 -20.17
CA ARG A 607 -29.41 -11.59 -19.69
C ARG A 607 -29.45 -11.79 -18.18
N ASN A 608 -30.28 -11.03 -17.48
CA ASN A 608 -30.36 -11.09 -16.01
C ASN A 608 -31.10 -12.35 -15.56
N THR A 609 -32.24 -12.66 -16.19
CA THR A 609 -33.06 -13.80 -15.84
C THR A 609 -32.32 -15.13 -15.99
N MET A 610 -31.59 -15.31 -17.09
CA MET A 610 -30.75 -16.49 -17.31
C MET A 610 -29.61 -16.57 -16.30
N SER A 611 -28.95 -15.48 -16.02
CA SER A 611 -27.82 -15.43 -15.06
C SER A 611 -28.27 -15.80 -13.64
N VAL A 612 -29.47 -15.37 -13.24
CA VAL A 612 -30.04 -15.73 -11.93
C VAL A 612 -30.38 -17.24 -11.91
N ARG A 613 -30.99 -17.78 -12.95
CA ARG A 613 -31.30 -19.23 -13.03
C ARG A 613 -30.03 -20.08 -13.04
N ILE A 614 -29.00 -19.67 -13.77
CA ILE A 614 -27.70 -20.34 -13.82
C ILE A 614 -27.05 -20.27 -12.44
N GLY A 615 -27.05 -19.12 -11.82
CA GLY A 615 -26.49 -18.95 -10.47
C GLY A 615 -27.22 -19.77 -9.41
N ASN A 616 -28.54 -19.81 -9.49
CA ASN A 616 -29.38 -20.64 -8.60
C ASN A 616 -29.08 -22.14 -8.77
N ARG A 617 -28.84 -22.61 -10.01
CA ARG A 617 -28.40 -23.98 -10.30
C ARG A 617 -26.95 -24.24 -9.85
N ALA A 618 -26.03 -23.33 -10.09
CA ALA A 618 -24.62 -23.45 -9.67
C ALA A 618 -24.46 -23.45 -8.15
N GLY A 619 -25.41 -22.82 -7.45
CA GLY A 619 -25.39 -22.69 -6.00
C GLY A 619 -24.58 -21.48 -5.52
N LEU A 620 -25.18 -20.69 -4.63
CA LEU A 620 -24.60 -19.43 -4.16
C LEU A 620 -23.23 -19.61 -3.50
N SER A 621 -23.07 -20.63 -2.68
CA SER A 621 -21.80 -20.90 -1.98
C SER A 621 -20.67 -21.25 -2.96
N ASN A 622 -20.96 -22.06 -4.00
CA ASN A 622 -19.98 -22.44 -5.02
C ASN A 622 -19.54 -21.22 -5.85
N VAL A 623 -20.49 -20.35 -6.19
CA VAL A 623 -20.21 -19.09 -6.91
C VAL A 623 -19.34 -18.15 -6.05
N ILE A 624 -19.65 -18.02 -4.76
CA ILE A 624 -18.84 -17.22 -3.84
C ILE A 624 -17.43 -17.78 -3.72
N GLN A 625 -17.29 -19.07 -3.48
CA GLN A 625 -15.98 -19.73 -3.36
C GLN A 625 -15.14 -19.56 -4.62
N SER A 626 -15.70 -19.80 -5.80
CA SER A 626 -15.00 -19.63 -7.08
C SER A 626 -14.57 -18.19 -7.30
N ALA A 627 -15.43 -17.22 -6.96
CA ALA A 627 -15.10 -15.80 -7.07
C ALA A 627 -13.98 -15.38 -6.09
N GLN A 628 -13.98 -15.91 -4.87
CA GLN A 628 -12.89 -15.68 -3.91
C GLN A 628 -11.56 -16.26 -4.41
N LEU A 629 -11.56 -17.47 -4.98
CA LEU A 629 -10.37 -18.04 -5.61
C LEU A 629 -9.90 -17.20 -6.81
N ALA A 630 -10.84 -16.61 -7.57
CA ALA A 630 -10.54 -15.68 -8.65
C ALA A 630 -10.00 -14.33 -8.19
N GLY A 631 -10.00 -14.02 -6.89
CA GLY A 631 -9.41 -12.82 -6.33
C GLY A 631 -10.40 -11.74 -5.89
N PHE A 632 -11.68 -12.03 -5.84
CA PHE A 632 -12.63 -11.13 -5.20
C PHE A 632 -12.48 -11.18 -3.68
N HIS A 633 -12.34 -10.03 -3.06
CA HIS A 633 -12.14 -9.89 -1.62
C HIS A 633 -13.24 -9.03 -0.97
N GLY A 634 -13.29 -9.03 0.37
CA GLY A 634 -14.16 -8.17 1.17
C GLY A 634 -15.48 -8.82 1.57
N ASN A 635 -16.32 -8.05 2.26
CA ASN A 635 -17.62 -8.52 2.76
C ASN A 635 -18.60 -8.76 1.61
N ILE A 636 -19.18 -9.95 1.59
CA ILE A 636 -20.11 -10.37 0.56
C ILE A 636 -21.49 -10.53 1.18
N SER A 637 -22.48 -9.87 0.62
CA SER A 637 -23.87 -10.19 0.92
C SER A 637 -24.20 -11.55 0.31
N ARG A 638 -24.44 -12.55 1.17
CA ARG A 638 -24.78 -13.93 0.75
C ARG A 638 -26.25 -14.03 0.32
N THR A 639 -26.62 -13.22 -0.65
CA THR A 639 -27.99 -13.18 -1.22
C THR A 639 -27.95 -13.46 -2.72
N PRO A 640 -29.03 -13.98 -3.32
CA PRO A 640 -29.13 -14.18 -4.77
C PRO A 640 -28.94 -12.93 -5.62
N ALA A 641 -29.04 -11.72 -5.06
CA ALA A 641 -28.70 -10.47 -5.75
C ALA A 641 -27.26 -10.46 -6.26
N LEU A 642 -26.38 -11.28 -5.65
CA LEU A 642 -25.02 -11.50 -6.11
C LEU A 642 -24.95 -11.94 -7.58
N TYR A 643 -25.93 -12.70 -8.05
CA TYR A 643 -26.00 -13.15 -9.45
C TYR A 643 -26.14 -11.99 -10.45
N LEU A 644 -26.43 -10.80 -9.98
CA LEU A 644 -26.46 -9.57 -10.78
C LEU A 644 -25.27 -8.64 -10.49
N GLY A 645 -24.29 -9.09 -9.70
CA GLY A 645 -23.05 -8.39 -9.44
C GLY A 645 -23.14 -7.30 -8.37
N THR A 646 -23.77 -7.59 -7.25
CA THR A 646 -23.77 -6.71 -6.07
C THR A 646 -22.44 -6.70 -5.34
N TRP A 647 -21.51 -7.61 -5.67
CA TRP A 647 -20.17 -7.61 -5.11
C TRP A 647 -19.38 -6.40 -5.59
N GLU A 648 -18.70 -5.74 -4.66
CA GLU A 648 -17.85 -4.60 -4.95
C GLU A 648 -16.39 -5.04 -5.12
N ALA A 649 -15.74 -4.49 -6.15
CA ALA A 649 -14.35 -4.80 -6.48
C ALA A 649 -13.62 -3.56 -6.98
N SER A 650 -12.30 -3.56 -6.88
CA SER A 650 -11.44 -2.55 -7.50
C SER A 650 -11.11 -2.94 -8.95
N PRO A 651 -10.67 -2.00 -9.79
CA PRO A 651 -10.13 -2.33 -11.12
C PRO A 651 -9.04 -3.40 -11.10
N LEU A 652 -8.15 -3.37 -10.11
CA LEU A 652 -7.13 -4.40 -9.94
C LEU A 652 -7.74 -5.78 -9.64
N ASP A 653 -8.76 -5.86 -8.79
CA ASP A 653 -9.46 -7.12 -8.52
C ASP A 653 -10.05 -7.71 -9.80
N ILE A 654 -10.66 -6.84 -10.60
CA ILE A 654 -11.29 -7.24 -11.86
C ILE A 654 -10.23 -7.69 -12.89
N ALA A 655 -9.13 -6.96 -13.05
CA ALA A 655 -8.04 -7.37 -13.95
C ALA A 655 -7.49 -8.74 -13.56
N SER A 656 -7.17 -8.92 -12.27
CA SER A 656 -6.69 -10.20 -11.73
C SER A 656 -7.69 -11.34 -11.95
N ALA A 657 -8.98 -11.08 -11.67
CA ALA A 657 -10.01 -12.12 -11.82
C ALA A 657 -10.26 -12.52 -13.27
N TYR A 658 -10.23 -11.57 -14.20
CA TYR A 658 -10.46 -11.84 -15.63
C TYR A 658 -9.30 -12.56 -16.31
N SER A 659 -8.07 -12.42 -15.79
CA SER A 659 -6.91 -13.17 -16.31
C SER A 659 -7.12 -14.70 -16.28
N VAL A 660 -7.97 -15.19 -15.40
CA VAL A 660 -8.35 -16.60 -15.30
C VAL A 660 -8.88 -17.14 -16.63
N PHE A 661 -9.66 -16.33 -17.36
CA PHE A 661 -10.26 -16.73 -18.62
C PHE A 661 -9.27 -16.68 -19.80
N ALA A 662 -8.23 -15.85 -19.70
CA ALA A 662 -7.12 -15.85 -20.65
C ALA A 662 -6.16 -17.02 -20.45
N ASN A 663 -6.05 -17.51 -19.19
CA ASN A 663 -5.06 -18.50 -18.75
C ASN A 663 -5.63 -19.91 -18.52
N GLY A 664 -6.74 -20.25 -19.17
CA GLY A 664 -7.30 -21.61 -19.04
C GLY A 664 -7.66 -22.01 -17.60
N GLY A 665 -8.10 -21.08 -16.78
CA GLY A 665 -8.56 -21.33 -15.40
C GLY A 665 -7.57 -20.99 -14.30
N VAL A 666 -6.38 -20.52 -14.64
CA VAL A 666 -5.31 -20.24 -13.69
C VAL A 666 -5.18 -18.72 -13.47
N ARG A 667 -5.17 -18.29 -12.23
CA ARG A 667 -4.94 -16.90 -11.81
C ARG A 667 -3.51 -16.70 -11.34
N PRO A 668 -2.69 -15.85 -11.98
CA PRO A 668 -1.46 -15.37 -11.39
C PRO A 668 -1.73 -14.34 -10.31
N THR A 669 -0.89 -14.30 -9.28
CA THR A 669 -0.98 -13.25 -8.24
C THR A 669 -0.43 -11.95 -8.80
N PRO A 670 -1.19 -10.85 -8.77
CA PRO A 670 -0.69 -9.54 -9.21
C PRO A 670 0.47 -9.04 -8.35
N TYR A 671 1.45 -8.40 -8.98
CA TYR A 671 2.58 -7.74 -8.32
C TYR A 671 3.09 -6.58 -9.17
N ILE A 672 3.68 -5.57 -8.50
CA ILE A 672 4.27 -4.41 -9.17
C ILE A 672 5.79 -4.32 -8.95
N ILE A 673 6.29 -4.81 -7.80
CA ILE A 673 7.73 -4.89 -7.52
C ILE A 673 8.23 -6.27 -7.92
N ASP A 674 9.17 -6.32 -8.88
CA ASP A 674 9.79 -7.57 -9.32
C ASP A 674 10.93 -7.98 -8.40
N HIS A 675 11.88 -7.09 -8.16
CA HIS A 675 12.98 -7.27 -7.22
C HIS A 675 13.52 -5.92 -6.73
N ILE A 676 14.29 -5.96 -5.65
CA ILE A 676 14.95 -4.81 -5.04
C ILE A 676 16.41 -5.15 -4.85
N THR A 677 17.31 -4.24 -5.26
CA THR A 677 18.74 -4.32 -4.99
C THR A 677 19.17 -3.10 -4.16
N ASP A 678 20.34 -3.17 -3.56
CA ASP A 678 21.00 -1.97 -3.03
C ASP A 678 21.72 -1.20 -4.13
N SER A 679 22.34 -0.07 -3.77
CA SER A 679 23.10 0.79 -4.71
C SER A 679 24.32 0.08 -5.33
N GLN A 680 24.75 -1.05 -4.78
CA GLN A 680 25.85 -1.88 -5.28
C GLN A 680 25.35 -3.07 -6.13
N GLY A 681 24.03 -3.16 -6.37
CA GLY A 681 23.41 -4.24 -7.14
C GLY A 681 23.22 -5.55 -6.37
N GLN A 682 23.44 -5.57 -5.05
CA GLN A 682 23.20 -6.78 -4.26
C GLN A 682 21.70 -6.99 -4.03
N PRO A 683 21.19 -8.23 -4.19
CA PRO A 683 19.76 -8.50 -4.05
C PRO A 683 19.30 -8.35 -2.59
N ARG A 684 18.24 -7.60 -2.38
CA ARG A 684 17.57 -7.41 -1.08
C ARG A 684 16.22 -8.12 -1.02
N PHE A 685 15.52 -8.16 -2.14
CA PHE A 685 14.22 -8.81 -2.26
C PHE A 685 13.99 -9.28 -3.70
N ALA A 686 13.28 -10.39 -3.87
CA ALA A 686 12.73 -10.82 -5.15
C ALA A 686 11.34 -11.43 -4.93
N ILE A 687 10.37 -11.10 -5.79
CA ILE A 687 9.01 -11.60 -5.67
C ILE A 687 8.94 -13.10 -5.97
N THR A 688 8.22 -13.84 -5.14
CA THR A 688 7.86 -15.22 -5.45
C THR A 688 6.57 -15.21 -6.27
N LYS A 689 6.70 -15.46 -7.57
CA LYS A 689 5.56 -15.51 -8.51
C LYS A 689 4.69 -16.73 -8.20
N SER A 690 3.44 -16.51 -7.85
CA SER A 690 2.51 -17.57 -7.50
C SER A 690 1.31 -17.59 -8.43
N LYS A 691 0.76 -18.78 -8.65
CA LYS A 691 -0.42 -19.01 -9.48
C LYS A 691 -1.39 -19.89 -8.73
N ARG A 692 -2.69 -19.70 -8.95
CA ARG A 692 -3.75 -20.50 -8.33
C ARG A 692 -4.73 -20.98 -9.39
N THR A 693 -5.01 -22.26 -9.42
CA THR A 693 -6.10 -22.80 -10.23
C THR A 693 -7.44 -22.42 -9.61
N VAL A 694 -8.30 -21.81 -10.40
CA VAL A 694 -9.64 -21.35 -10.03
C VAL A 694 -10.71 -22.23 -10.66
N TYR A 695 -10.55 -22.53 -11.94
CA TYR A 695 -11.44 -23.37 -12.72
C TYR A 695 -10.65 -24.43 -13.46
N SER A 696 -11.31 -25.54 -13.79
CA SER A 696 -10.76 -26.49 -14.77
C SER A 696 -10.58 -25.79 -16.12
N GLN A 697 -9.61 -26.27 -16.88
CA GLN A 697 -9.32 -25.74 -18.22
C GLN A 697 -10.57 -25.76 -19.10
N ARG A 698 -11.38 -26.84 -19.03
CA ARG A 698 -12.66 -26.96 -19.74
C ARG A 698 -13.62 -25.80 -19.40
N ALA A 699 -13.90 -25.57 -18.12
CA ALA A 699 -14.83 -24.53 -17.69
C ALA A 699 -14.36 -23.13 -18.08
N ALA A 700 -13.06 -22.87 -17.93
CA ALA A 700 -12.44 -21.62 -18.34
C ALA A 700 -12.48 -21.42 -19.86
N ASN A 701 -12.18 -22.45 -20.64
CA ASN A 701 -12.18 -22.39 -22.09
C ASN A 701 -13.60 -22.19 -22.66
N ILE A 702 -14.63 -22.88 -22.12
CA ILE A 702 -16.03 -22.63 -22.48
C ILE A 702 -16.39 -21.18 -22.19
N THR A 703 -16.07 -20.70 -21.00
CA THR A 703 -16.39 -19.32 -20.61
C THR A 703 -15.65 -18.32 -21.50
N SER A 704 -14.37 -18.55 -21.77
CA SER A 704 -13.53 -17.69 -22.62
C SER A 704 -14.06 -17.64 -24.06
N SER A 705 -14.47 -18.77 -24.64
CA SER A 705 -15.05 -18.81 -25.98
C SER A 705 -16.34 -17.98 -26.07
N ILE A 706 -17.16 -17.99 -25.02
CA ILE A 706 -18.37 -17.15 -24.97
C ILE A 706 -18.00 -15.68 -24.81
N LEU A 707 -16.99 -15.37 -23.95
CA LEU A 707 -16.52 -14.00 -23.76
C LEU A 707 -15.91 -13.40 -25.03
N GLN A 708 -15.31 -14.21 -25.88
CA GLN A 708 -14.87 -13.78 -27.21
C GLN A 708 -16.08 -13.40 -28.10
N GLN A 709 -17.20 -14.14 -28.01
CA GLN A 709 -18.43 -13.80 -28.74
C GLN A 709 -19.08 -12.49 -28.22
N VAL A 710 -18.92 -12.16 -26.94
CA VAL A 710 -19.37 -10.85 -26.39
C VAL A 710 -18.70 -9.69 -27.14
N CYS A 711 -17.46 -9.88 -27.60
CA CYS A 711 -16.67 -8.88 -28.33
C CYS A 711 -16.94 -8.87 -29.84
N LYS A 712 -17.71 -9.84 -30.37
CA LYS A 712 -18.10 -9.88 -31.79
C LYS A 712 -19.42 -9.14 -32.04
N PRO A 713 -19.72 -8.75 -33.31
CA PRO A 713 -21.01 -8.19 -33.66
C PRO A 713 -22.18 -9.03 -33.10
N GLY A 714 -23.19 -8.35 -32.57
CA GLY A 714 -24.31 -9.00 -31.85
C GLY A 714 -24.08 -9.22 -30.35
N GLY A 715 -22.84 -9.10 -29.83
CA GLY A 715 -22.54 -9.11 -28.40
C GLY A 715 -22.56 -7.72 -27.77
N THR A 716 -22.58 -7.67 -26.42
CA THR A 716 -22.68 -6.37 -25.70
C THR A 716 -21.46 -5.47 -25.86
N ALA A 717 -20.31 -5.99 -26.32
CA ALA A 717 -19.11 -5.25 -26.69
C ALA A 717 -18.80 -5.28 -28.19
N GLY A 718 -19.78 -5.63 -29.04
CA GLY A 718 -19.60 -5.82 -30.49
C GLY A 718 -19.06 -4.61 -31.25
N ARG A 719 -18.99 -3.42 -30.61
CA ARG A 719 -18.41 -2.21 -31.21
C ARG A 719 -16.87 -2.19 -31.21
N ILE A 720 -16.20 -3.14 -30.57
CA ILE A 720 -14.73 -3.19 -30.47
C ILE A 720 -14.05 -3.01 -31.83
N THR A 721 -14.48 -3.77 -32.84
CA THR A 721 -13.91 -3.71 -34.19
C THR A 721 -14.15 -2.36 -34.85
N ALA A 722 -15.35 -1.79 -34.71
CA ALA A 722 -15.67 -0.46 -35.23
C ALA A 722 -14.87 0.67 -34.51
N LEU A 723 -14.42 0.43 -33.27
CA LEU A 723 -13.53 1.34 -32.53
C LEU A 723 -12.05 1.15 -32.91
N GLY A 724 -11.71 0.22 -33.81
CA GLY A 724 -10.36 0.04 -34.35
C GLY A 724 -9.61 -1.16 -33.85
N PHE A 725 -10.08 -1.87 -32.80
CA PHE A 725 -9.38 -3.05 -32.28
C PHE A 725 -9.87 -4.32 -32.98
N LYS A 726 -9.04 -4.86 -33.89
CA LYS A 726 -9.37 -6.00 -34.74
C LYS A 726 -8.81 -7.34 -34.25
N SER A 727 -7.91 -7.31 -33.27
CA SER A 727 -7.21 -8.50 -32.76
C SER A 727 -8.12 -9.36 -31.87
N PRO A 728 -7.80 -10.67 -31.74
CA PRO A 728 -8.55 -11.56 -30.87
C PRO A 728 -8.61 -11.07 -29.42
N CYS A 729 -9.83 -10.99 -28.89
CA CYS A 729 -10.05 -10.58 -27.51
C CYS A 729 -11.31 -11.24 -26.94
N GLY A 730 -11.35 -11.36 -25.62
CA GLY A 730 -12.53 -11.72 -24.85
C GLY A 730 -12.81 -10.66 -23.80
N GLY A 731 -14.06 -10.50 -23.39
CA GLY A 731 -14.37 -9.51 -22.38
C GLY A 731 -15.84 -9.41 -22.02
N LYS A 732 -16.14 -8.52 -21.08
CA LYS A 732 -17.51 -8.30 -20.60
C LYS A 732 -17.74 -6.84 -20.24
N THR A 733 -18.89 -6.32 -20.60
CA THR A 733 -19.40 -5.02 -20.12
C THR A 733 -20.03 -5.17 -18.74
N GLY A 734 -19.82 -4.20 -17.86
CA GLY A 734 -20.51 -4.04 -16.59
C GLY A 734 -21.24 -2.70 -16.53
N THR A 735 -22.43 -2.73 -15.96
CA THR A 735 -23.22 -1.52 -15.71
C THR A 735 -24.10 -1.77 -14.50
N THR A 736 -24.13 -0.86 -13.56
CA THR A 736 -25.04 -0.92 -12.42
C THR A 736 -26.43 -0.40 -12.80
N ASN A 737 -27.46 -0.84 -12.08
CA ASN A 737 -28.87 -0.54 -12.40
C ASN A 737 -29.17 0.97 -12.52
N ASN A 738 -28.45 1.82 -11.78
CA ASN A 738 -28.67 3.26 -11.78
C ASN A 738 -27.64 4.02 -12.63
N TYR A 739 -26.86 3.32 -13.49
CA TYR A 739 -25.80 3.91 -14.31
C TYR A 739 -24.78 4.72 -13.49
N THR A 740 -24.48 4.29 -12.27
CA THR A 740 -23.49 4.94 -11.39
C THR A 740 -22.06 4.41 -11.63
N ASN A 741 -21.95 3.21 -12.17
CA ASN A 741 -20.68 2.59 -12.53
C ASN A 741 -20.78 1.97 -13.92
N ALA A 742 -19.87 2.36 -14.79
CA ALA A 742 -19.70 1.79 -16.11
C ALA A 742 -18.34 1.09 -16.18
N TRP A 743 -18.36 -0.19 -16.59
CA TRP A 743 -17.18 -1.04 -16.60
C TRP A 743 -16.97 -1.73 -17.95
N PHE A 744 -15.71 -1.96 -18.27
CA PHE A 744 -15.33 -2.98 -19.22
C PHE A 744 -14.09 -3.73 -18.70
N ALA A 745 -14.14 -5.04 -18.72
CA ALA A 745 -12.99 -5.89 -18.48
C ALA A 745 -12.81 -6.80 -19.71
N GLY A 746 -11.64 -6.74 -20.29
CA GLY A 746 -11.30 -7.51 -21.47
C GLY A 746 -9.85 -7.99 -21.41
N TYR A 747 -9.57 -9.02 -22.20
CA TYR A 747 -8.27 -9.65 -22.30
C TYR A 747 -7.94 -10.06 -23.73
N THR A 748 -6.66 -10.12 -24.00
CA THR A 748 -6.06 -10.76 -25.18
C THR A 748 -5.34 -12.03 -24.72
N SER A 749 -4.55 -12.67 -25.58
CA SER A 749 -3.67 -13.78 -25.18
C SER A 749 -2.68 -13.40 -24.10
N ASN A 750 -2.18 -12.15 -24.12
CA ASN A 750 -1.06 -11.72 -23.28
C ASN A 750 -1.47 -10.79 -22.13
N LEU A 751 -2.47 -9.96 -22.32
CA LEU A 751 -2.85 -8.91 -21.38
C LEU A 751 -4.30 -9.01 -20.95
N THR A 752 -4.55 -8.66 -19.69
CA THR A 752 -5.89 -8.33 -19.17
C THR A 752 -5.94 -6.87 -18.77
N CYS A 753 -6.96 -6.15 -19.25
CA CYS A 753 -7.20 -4.77 -18.89
C CYS A 753 -8.60 -4.59 -18.34
N SER A 754 -8.72 -3.88 -17.22
CA SER A 754 -9.99 -3.47 -16.62
C SER A 754 -10.11 -1.97 -16.61
N VAL A 755 -11.28 -1.44 -16.98
CA VAL A 755 -11.60 0.00 -16.99
C VAL A 755 -12.89 0.25 -16.23
N TRP A 756 -12.86 1.23 -15.33
CA TRP A 756 -14.01 1.76 -14.62
C TRP A 756 -14.22 3.24 -14.97
N VAL A 757 -15.47 3.67 -15.08
CA VAL A 757 -15.89 5.06 -15.24
C VAL A 757 -17.01 5.36 -14.26
N GLY A 758 -16.93 6.47 -13.53
CA GLY A 758 -17.94 6.88 -12.56
C GLY A 758 -17.55 8.13 -11.77
N PHE A 759 -18.43 8.56 -10.89
CA PHE A 759 -18.14 9.56 -9.87
C PHE A 759 -17.68 8.89 -8.57
N ASP A 760 -16.96 9.62 -7.73
CA ASP A 760 -16.58 9.12 -6.41
C ASP A 760 -17.79 8.88 -5.51
N SER A 761 -18.80 9.70 -5.60
CA SER A 761 -20.12 9.46 -5.02
C SER A 761 -20.97 8.55 -5.94
N SER A 762 -21.95 7.84 -5.37
CA SER A 762 -22.90 7.00 -6.14
C SER A 762 -23.85 7.86 -6.99
N THR A 763 -23.29 8.70 -7.83
CA THR A 763 -24.00 9.61 -8.73
C THR A 763 -24.19 8.97 -10.10
N LYS A 764 -25.38 9.09 -10.69
CA LYS A 764 -25.67 8.63 -12.06
C LYS A 764 -24.75 9.36 -13.05
N ILE A 765 -24.05 8.60 -13.90
CA ILE A 765 -23.13 9.17 -14.90
C ILE A 765 -23.93 9.88 -15.99
N LEU A 766 -24.85 9.14 -16.61
CA LEU A 766 -25.70 9.60 -17.71
C LEU A 766 -26.84 8.60 -17.89
N GLU A 767 -27.94 9.02 -18.48
CA GLU A 767 -28.97 8.09 -18.94
C GLU A 767 -28.39 7.18 -20.03
N LYS A 768 -28.63 5.88 -19.92
CA LYS A 768 -28.03 4.87 -20.81
C LYS A 768 -26.48 4.89 -20.82
N GLY A 769 -25.83 5.29 -19.69
CA GLY A 769 -24.39 5.27 -19.48
C GLY A 769 -23.86 3.85 -19.32
N TYR A 770 -23.93 3.06 -20.39
CA TYR A 770 -23.48 1.66 -20.39
C TYR A 770 -21.96 1.54 -20.44
N GLY A 771 -21.42 0.48 -19.85
CA GLY A 771 -19.99 0.15 -19.94
C GLY A 771 -19.48 0.02 -21.38
N GLY A 772 -20.33 -0.50 -22.30
CA GLY A 772 -20.01 -0.58 -23.73
C GLY A 772 -19.90 0.78 -24.45
N THR A 773 -20.42 1.85 -23.85
CA THR A 773 -20.34 3.21 -24.42
C THR A 773 -19.33 4.11 -23.74
N LEU A 774 -19.04 3.88 -22.45
CA LEU A 774 -18.18 4.76 -21.65
C LEU A 774 -16.82 4.13 -21.33
N ALA A 775 -16.76 2.86 -20.91
CA ALA A 775 -15.51 2.21 -20.53
C ALA A 775 -14.83 1.44 -21.68
N LEU A 776 -15.62 0.86 -22.60
CA LEU A 776 -15.09 0.12 -23.75
C LEU A 776 -14.16 0.94 -24.66
N PRO A 777 -14.50 2.20 -25.06
CA PRO A 777 -13.62 3.01 -25.90
C PRO A 777 -12.26 3.29 -25.23
N VAL A 778 -12.23 3.53 -23.92
CA VAL A 778 -11.00 3.71 -23.14
C VAL A 778 -10.14 2.43 -23.21
N TRP A 779 -10.75 1.27 -22.99
CA TRP A 779 -10.10 -0.03 -23.10
C TRP A 779 -9.49 -0.25 -24.49
N VAL A 780 -10.22 0.11 -25.54
CA VAL A 780 -9.74 -0.03 -26.93
C VAL A 780 -8.47 0.79 -27.17
N ASP A 781 -8.46 2.06 -26.77
CA ASP A 781 -7.29 2.92 -26.94
C ASP A 781 -6.08 2.39 -26.13
N ILE A 782 -6.30 1.93 -24.90
CA ILE A 782 -5.24 1.29 -24.08
C ILE A 782 -4.67 0.06 -24.80
N MET A 783 -5.52 -0.82 -25.31
CA MET A 783 -5.05 -2.05 -25.95
C MET A 783 -4.40 -1.84 -27.30
N LEU A 784 -4.80 -0.81 -28.04
CA LEU A 784 -4.13 -0.35 -29.26
C LEU A 784 -2.73 0.21 -28.94
N ALA A 785 -2.62 0.98 -27.87
CA ALA A 785 -1.33 1.45 -27.39
C ALA A 785 -0.44 0.29 -26.95
N ALA A 786 -0.99 -0.68 -26.21
CA ALA A 786 -0.25 -1.88 -25.81
C ALA A 786 0.31 -2.65 -27.02
N GLN A 787 -0.44 -2.74 -28.12
CA GLN A 787 0.06 -3.38 -29.35
C GLN A 787 1.24 -2.63 -29.96
N LYS A 788 1.23 -1.29 -29.93
CA LYS A 788 2.34 -0.45 -30.39
C LYS A 788 3.58 -0.62 -29.51
N GLU A 789 3.39 -0.83 -28.20
CA GLU A 789 4.46 -1.08 -27.24
C GLU A 789 4.98 -2.51 -27.22
N GLY A 790 4.61 -3.33 -28.23
CA GLY A 790 5.16 -4.67 -28.40
C GLY A 790 4.43 -5.77 -27.62
N TYR A 791 3.17 -5.54 -27.23
CA TYR A 791 2.30 -6.57 -26.65
C TYR A 791 1.30 -7.10 -27.66
N PRO A 792 1.69 -8.11 -28.49
CA PRO A 792 0.82 -8.61 -29.54
C PRO A 792 -0.39 -9.32 -28.96
N ALA A 793 -1.53 -9.22 -29.63
CA ALA A 793 -2.73 -9.97 -29.32
C ALA A 793 -2.88 -11.15 -30.27
N ASN A 794 -2.25 -12.27 -29.91
CA ASN A 794 -2.35 -13.52 -30.64
C ASN A 794 -3.70 -14.21 -30.41
N ALA A 795 -3.93 -15.34 -31.08
CA ALA A 795 -5.12 -16.14 -30.86
C ALA A 795 -5.19 -16.61 -29.39
N ILE A 796 -6.36 -16.43 -28.78
CA ILE A 796 -6.62 -16.95 -27.45
C ILE A 796 -6.85 -18.47 -27.58
N ARG A 797 -5.95 -19.24 -27.00
CA ARG A 797 -6.04 -20.68 -27.03
C ARG A 797 -7.19 -21.17 -26.15
N THR A 798 -8.26 -21.64 -26.76
CA THR A 798 -9.42 -22.24 -26.09
C THR A 798 -9.55 -23.72 -26.44
N ARG A 799 -8.43 -24.40 -26.67
CA ARG A 799 -8.48 -25.85 -26.96
C ARG A 799 -9.09 -26.55 -25.76
N PRO A 800 -10.11 -27.42 -25.95
CA PRO A 800 -10.50 -28.39 -24.93
C PRO A 800 -9.25 -29.13 -24.48
N GLY A 801 -9.11 -29.42 -23.20
CA GLY A 801 -8.03 -30.27 -22.72
C GLY A 801 -8.02 -31.57 -23.49
N SER A 802 -6.86 -32.04 -23.91
CA SER A 802 -6.67 -33.27 -24.67
C SER A 802 -7.00 -34.55 -23.90
N GLU A 803 -7.49 -34.43 -22.67
CA GLU A 803 -7.74 -35.58 -21.77
C GLU A 803 -9.22 -35.88 -21.54
N GLY A 804 -10.14 -35.34 -22.32
CA GLY A 804 -11.57 -35.56 -22.13
C GLY A 804 -12.11 -36.67 -23.06
N GLN A 805 -12.93 -37.56 -22.53
CA GLN A 805 -13.70 -38.50 -23.36
C GLN A 805 -14.65 -37.72 -24.28
N ALA A 806 -14.44 -37.86 -25.58
CA ALA A 806 -15.31 -37.30 -26.60
C ALA A 806 -16.61 -38.11 -26.69
N VAL A 807 -17.75 -37.48 -26.47
CA VAL A 807 -19.05 -38.13 -26.50
C VAL A 807 -20.03 -37.30 -27.32
N LEU A 808 -20.78 -37.95 -28.21
CA LEU A 808 -21.82 -37.31 -28.98
C LEU A 808 -23.06 -37.13 -28.08
N VAL A 809 -23.44 -35.87 -27.80
CA VAL A 809 -24.59 -35.55 -26.95
C VAL A 809 -25.66 -34.77 -27.70
N CYS A 810 -26.90 -35.06 -27.38
CA CYS A 810 -28.02 -34.27 -27.87
C CYS A 810 -28.03 -32.88 -27.28
N ARG A 811 -28.15 -31.84 -28.09
CA ARG A 811 -28.15 -30.45 -27.64
C ARG A 811 -29.37 -30.04 -26.78
N GLU A 812 -30.41 -30.83 -26.83
CA GLU A 812 -31.67 -30.60 -26.13
C GLU A 812 -31.75 -31.27 -24.75
N SER A 813 -31.34 -32.51 -24.69
CA SER A 813 -31.40 -33.32 -23.45
C SER A 813 -30.07 -33.33 -22.69
N ASN A 814 -28.94 -33.02 -23.32
CA ASN A 814 -27.58 -33.25 -22.84
C ASN A 814 -27.28 -34.73 -22.48
N GLN A 815 -28.08 -35.66 -23.00
CA GLN A 815 -27.84 -37.10 -22.93
C GLN A 815 -27.13 -37.58 -24.20
N LEU A 816 -26.70 -38.85 -24.25
CA LEU A 816 -26.09 -39.42 -25.45
C LEU A 816 -27.00 -39.23 -26.65
N ALA A 817 -26.46 -38.74 -27.74
CA ALA A 817 -27.23 -38.55 -28.95
C ALA A 817 -27.38 -39.89 -29.72
N HIS A 818 -28.49 -40.06 -30.41
CA HIS A 818 -28.79 -41.14 -31.32
C HIS A 818 -29.28 -40.60 -32.66
N SER A 819 -29.57 -41.43 -33.62
CA SER A 819 -29.97 -41.07 -35.01
C SER A 819 -31.18 -40.13 -35.10
N GLY A 820 -32.09 -40.15 -34.13
CA GLY A 820 -33.24 -39.23 -34.04
C GLY A 820 -32.92 -37.88 -33.51
N CYS A 821 -31.72 -37.61 -33.04
CA CYS A 821 -31.33 -36.33 -32.48
C CYS A 821 -30.89 -35.36 -33.58
N GLN A 822 -31.80 -34.47 -34.00
CA GLN A 822 -31.58 -33.51 -35.08
C GLN A 822 -30.43 -32.50 -34.81
N TYR A 823 -30.05 -32.30 -33.54
CA TYR A 823 -28.98 -31.40 -33.11
C TYR A 823 -28.06 -32.11 -32.11
N ALA A 824 -27.19 -32.97 -32.63
CA ALA A 824 -26.14 -33.62 -31.85
C ALA A 824 -24.82 -32.80 -31.95
N LYS A 825 -23.98 -32.89 -30.93
CA LYS A 825 -22.63 -32.30 -30.92
C LYS A 825 -21.67 -33.16 -30.11
N THR A 826 -20.41 -33.18 -30.51
CA THR A 826 -19.38 -33.77 -29.68
C THR A 826 -19.11 -32.89 -28.45
N ALA A 827 -19.23 -33.46 -27.24
CA ALA A 827 -18.85 -32.83 -25.97
C ALA A 827 -17.68 -33.63 -25.36
N TYR A 828 -16.74 -32.94 -24.78
CA TYR A 828 -15.58 -33.53 -24.12
C TYR A 828 -15.79 -33.50 -22.59
N PHE A 829 -15.61 -34.64 -21.93
CA PHE A 829 -15.75 -34.82 -20.50
C PHE A 829 -14.40 -35.18 -19.89
N GLU A 830 -13.86 -34.35 -18.97
CA GLU A 830 -12.63 -34.65 -18.23
C GLU A 830 -12.87 -35.66 -17.13
N THR A 831 -12.28 -36.84 -17.25
CA THR A 831 -12.36 -37.90 -16.25
C THR A 831 -11.65 -37.57 -14.95
N SER A 832 -10.62 -36.71 -14.98
CA SER A 832 -9.86 -36.24 -13.81
C SER A 832 -10.66 -35.34 -12.84
N ALA A 833 -11.77 -34.75 -13.29
CA ALA A 833 -12.60 -33.85 -12.49
C ALA A 833 -13.81 -34.56 -11.85
N GLY A 834 -13.90 -35.87 -11.89
CA GLY A 834 -15.02 -36.65 -11.34
C GLY A 834 -16.34 -36.56 -12.13
N TYR A 835 -16.29 -35.98 -13.33
CA TYR A 835 -17.45 -35.88 -14.22
C TYR A 835 -17.51 -37.07 -15.13
N GLN A 836 -18.53 -37.90 -14.97
CA GLN A 836 -18.83 -38.95 -15.91
C GLN A 836 -19.59 -38.41 -17.12
N ALA A 837 -19.18 -38.86 -18.31
CA ALA A 837 -19.98 -38.63 -19.52
C ALA A 837 -21.42 -39.16 -19.30
N PRO A 838 -22.44 -38.53 -19.94
CA PRO A 838 -23.80 -39.05 -19.84
C PRO A 838 -23.83 -40.51 -20.31
N THR A 839 -24.44 -41.36 -19.52
CA THR A 839 -24.57 -42.81 -19.81
C THR A 839 -25.92 -43.16 -20.36
N ARG A 840 -26.90 -42.23 -20.28
CA ARG A 840 -28.26 -42.45 -20.81
C ARG A 840 -28.40 -41.87 -22.20
N MET A 841 -29.07 -42.56 -23.05
CA MET A 841 -29.48 -42.11 -24.39
C MET A 841 -30.55 -41.02 -24.26
N CYS A 842 -30.65 -40.20 -25.31
CA CYS A 842 -31.64 -39.12 -25.37
C CYS A 842 -33.04 -39.68 -25.42
N GLU A 843 -33.83 -39.40 -24.39
CA GLU A 843 -35.25 -39.82 -24.32
C GLU A 843 -36.21 -38.78 -24.94
N LYS A 844 -35.68 -37.65 -25.41
CA LYS A 844 -36.49 -36.56 -26.00
C LYS A 844 -36.81 -36.79 -27.49
N HIS A 845 -36.04 -37.61 -28.16
CA HIS A 845 -36.21 -37.88 -29.58
C HIS A 845 -36.38 -39.36 -29.77
N ILE A 846 -37.18 -39.73 -30.77
CA ILE A 846 -37.41 -41.12 -31.12
C ILE A 846 -36.24 -41.51 -32.05
N PRO A 847 -35.53 -42.66 -31.80
CA PRO A 847 -34.52 -43.14 -32.70
C PRO A 847 -35.17 -43.37 -34.07
N MET A 848 -34.58 -42.88 -35.17
CA MET A 848 -35.01 -43.31 -36.49
C MET A 848 -34.67 -44.79 -36.68
N ALA A 849 -35.64 -45.60 -37.11
CA ALA A 849 -35.39 -46.99 -37.47
C ALA A 849 -34.27 -47.04 -38.52
N GLU A 850 -33.25 -47.85 -38.30
CA GLU A 850 -32.23 -48.07 -39.29
C GLU A 850 -32.87 -48.77 -40.47
N PRO A 851 -32.59 -48.36 -41.71
CA PRO A 851 -32.97 -49.19 -42.87
C PRO A 851 -32.13 -50.45 -42.78
N ASP A 852 -32.86 -51.61 -42.92
CA ASP A 852 -32.26 -52.92 -42.97
C ASP A 852 -31.17 -53.00 -44.10
N THR A 853 -29.96 -52.77 -43.79
CA THR A 853 -28.79 -53.09 -44.60
C THR A 853 -27.71 -53.60 -43.64
N GLU A 854 -27.59 -54.95 -43.74
CA GLU A 854 -26.37 -55.58 -43.24
C GLU A 854 -25.18 -55.10 -44.06
N GLU A 855 -24.47 -54.07 -43.55
CA GLU A 855 -23.08 -53.84 -43.96
C GLU A 855 -22.30 -53.39 -42.69
N ASN A 856 -21.28 -54.24 -42.42
CA ASN A 856 -20.31 -54.05 -41.35
C ASN A 856 -19.73 -52.69 -41.37
N ILE A 857 -20.03 -51.87 -40.27
CA ILE A 857 -19.23 -50.69 -39.96
C ILE A 857 -18.10 -51.15 -39.07
N PRO A 858 -16.84 -50.99 -39.49
CA PRO A 858 -15.68 -51.34 -38.64
C PRO A 858 -15.67 -50.42 -37.42
N TYR A 859 -15.56 -51.02 -36.25
CA TYR A 859 -15.15 -50.29 -35.06
C TYR A 859 -13.80 -49.63 -35.34
N ALA A 860 -13.72 -48.35 -35.20
CA ALA A 860 -12.44 -47.65 -35.24
C ALA A 860 -11.63 -48.09 -34.02
N GLU A 861 -10.54 -48.78 -34.26
CA GLU A 861 -9.49 -49.05 -33.25
C GLU A 861 -8.87 -47.74 -32.75
N PRO A 862 -8.42 -47.69 -31.49
CA PRO A 862 -7.71 -46.54 -30.99
C PRO A 862 -6.41 -46.34 -31.79
N LEU A 863 -6.29 -45.18 -32.42
CA LEU A 863 -5.04 -44.78 -33.08
C LEU A 863 -3.92 -44.65 -32.03
N ASP A 864 -2.98 -45.62 -32.12
CA ASP A 864 -1.69 -45.55 -31.45
C ASP A 864 -0.89 -44.40 -32.06
N GLY A 865 -0.30 -43.58 -31.18
CA GLY A 865 0.38 -42.39 -31.63
C GLY A 865 1.70 -42.67 -32.30
N SER A 866 1.78 -42.49 -33.59
CA SER A 866 2.98 -42.01 -34.31
C SER A 866 2.67 -41.99 -35.80
N ASP A 867 2.35 -40.84 -36.37
CA ASP A 867 2.80 -40.45 -37.72
C ASP A 867 2.47 -38.95 -37.97
N ASP A 868 3.51 -38.22 -38.10
CA ASP A 868 3.56 -36.88 -38.68
C ASP A 868 3.28 -37.01 -40.19
N ASN A 869 2.04 -36.82 -40.65
CA ASN A 869 1.75 -36.41 -42.03
C ASN A 869 0.23 -36.31 -42.20
N ILE A 870 -0.32 -35.13 -41.99
CA ILE A 870 -1.67 -34.79 -42.47
C ILE A 870 -1.48 -33.76 -43.60
N PRO A 871 -1.89 -34.05 -44.85
CA PRO A 871 -1.87 -33.05 -45.92
C PRO A 871 -2.88 -31.93 -45.62
N LEU A 872 -2.46 -30.71 -45.88
CA LEU A 872 -3.32 -29.50 -45.89
C LEU A 872 -4.40 -29.67 -46.99
N ALA A 873 -5.67 -29.58 -46.60
CA ALA A 873 -6.77 -29.48 -47.53
C ALA A 873 -6.73 -28.10 -48.23
N GLU A 874 -6.73 -28.11 -49.53
CA GLU A 874 -6.86 -26.93 -50.40
C GLU A 874 -8.20 -26.19 -50.16
N PRO A 875 -8.24 -24.88 -50.37
CA PRO A 875 -9.46 -24.09 -50.21
C PRO A 875 -10.45 -24.37 -51.38
N VAL A 876 -11.67 -24.69 -51.02
CA VAL A 876 -12.79 -24.77 -51.98
C VAL A 876 -13.20 -23.35 -52.37
N GLU A 877 -13.20 -23.07 -53.65
CA GLU A 877 -13.68 -21.85 -54.29
C GLU A 877 -15.16 -21.60 -54.00
N GLU A 878 -15.47 -20.34 -53.68
CA GLU A 878 -16.86 -19.80 -53.60
C GLU A 878 -17.43 -19.71 -54.99
N THR A 879 -18.51 -20.42 -55.25
CA THR A 879 -19.48 -20.02 -56.28
C THR A 879 -20.89 -20.01 -55.72
N ASP A 880 -21.58 -18.93 -56.10
CA ASP A 880 -23.04 -18.68 -56.15
C ASP A 880 -23.69 -17.92 -54.99
N ALA A 881 -24.02 -16.73 -55.40
CA ALA A 881 -24.82 -15.71 -54.71
C ALA A 881 -26.28 -16.14 -54.57
N ILE A 882 -26.84 -15.88 -53.37
CA ILE A 882 -28.31 -15.87 -53.14
C ILE A 882 -28.75 -14.44 -52.99
N PRO A 883 -29.84 -14.00 -53.70
CA PRO A 883 -30.24 -12.57 -53.75
C PRO A 883 -30.93 -12.09 -52.49
N TYR A 884 -30.66 -10.84 -52.15
CA TYR A 884 -31.30 -10.10 -51.09
C TYR A 884 -32.79 -9.84 -51.35
N ALA A 885 -33.63 -10.16 -50.39
CA ALA A 885 -35.01 -9.63 -50.30
C ALA A 885 -35.02 -8.30 -49.57
N THR A 886 -35.56 -7.28 -50.15
CA THR A 886 -35.79 -5.94 -49.64
C THR A 886 -36.89 -5.90 -48.57
N PRO A 887 -36.78 -5.04 -47.55
CA PRO A 887 -37.82 -4.94 -46.51
C PRO A 887 -38.95 -3.98 -46.96
N ILE A 888 -40.15 -4.31 -46.59
CA ILE A 888 -41.28 -3.39 -46.45
C ILE A 888 -41.36 -2.95 -44.99
#